data_2937b74753661ad1e3d824fae186c666
#
_entry.id   2937b74753661ad1e3d824fae186c666
#
_cell.length_a   1.000
_cell.length_b   1.000
_cell.length_c   1.000
_cell.angle_alpha   90.00
_cell.angle_beta   90.00
_cell.angle_gamma   90.00
#
_symmetry.space_group_name_H-M   'P 1'
#
loop_
_entity.id
_entity.type
_entity.pdbx_description
1 polymer ?
#
loop_
_entity_poly.entity_id
_entity_poly.type
_entity_poly.pdbx_seq_one_letter_code
_entity_poly.pdbx_strand_id
1 'polypeptide(L)'
;MNRCIHHRIVRSGLITLLLITIGCHLSATDSSAQTVAPGQLAEHIRATLVTLQIAGLSDPTTTQQTIDYLQQEYSMLAPSIIRYAPDVDSAIKDGFALARQASVTSDQLLFAAARTRIWTALLKGSYTIVTESLRAGDPATAQQWLAVREFRHANRFTRPNADATKAVLATTAGMIAPVEALAAVEADLLDTYQARLYEALTTLAAVDEQGFAIRRAEAASLATGYFAIITPAYATQRGNEAATTTQHVFSELERAALTGRPIDYWLIQAHAMLSGFRAAPLSATERVRRSSQLLRFLKLVPIEYERGVRNGQVTVDLEIREAITFHAGALAAFTDLHDLLEQRNPTLTAKVMTQFTELGTVLAQTGNRQTVADPAMIRAATENLITDLHTLLPPEWQKQDNSADFDVIRSILDQMEHAVRAGEYELAESARLEAYAMMEIGPEAKLIAFAPQYKPIIENYFWYGQHDHKGLAYLIEQRASSTEIAATREALDQVLSEAEQALAGSNAPPAIITNAAVIVFREGLEAVLILASLMGSFKTAAQRRLRRPLWIGAGLALFATMLTWFLAQGALMAMARFGETLEAIVSLIAIAVLLLITNWFFPRYLLEGLDVIIPSAEKADFGPANWTMVWSHCPWICQYLP
;
A
#
# COMPACT_ATOMS: atom_id res chain seq x y z
N MET A 1 73.78 21.04 3.84
CA MET A 1 73.51 19.56 3.91
C MET A 1 72.92 19.12 5.25
N ASN A 2 72.36 20.03 6.07
CA ASN A 2 71.86 19.70 7.42
C ASN A 2 70.38 20.06 7.67
N ARG A 3 69.59 20.27 6.64
CA ARG A 3 68.13 20.58 6.77
C ARG A 3 67.20 19.46 6.27
N CYS A 4 67.70 18.37 5.66
CA CYS A 4 66.86 17.28 5.15
C CYS A 4 66.78 16.07 6.08
N ILE A 5 67.59 15.99 7.13
CA ILE A 5 67.56 14.82 8.05
C ILE A 5 66.51 15.00 9.16
N HIS A 6 66.25 16.22 9.59
CA HIS A 6 65.26 16.47 10.66
C HIS A 6 63.81 16.23 10.22
N HIS A 7 63.47 16.39 8.94
CA HIS A 7 62.08 16.19 8.47
C HIS A 7 61.71 14.71 8.26
N ARG A 8 62.68 13.82 8.12
CA ARG A 8 62.41 12.37 7.96
C ARG A 8 62.18 11.64 9.33
N ILE A 9 62.85 12.06 10.39
CA ILE A 9 62.72 11.47 11.73
C ILE A 9 61.37 11.87 12.37
N VAL A 10 60.90 13.11 12.17
CA VAL A 10 59.61 13.56 12.70
C VAL A 10 58.43 12.90 11.98
N ARG A 11 58.54 12.62 10.68
CA ARG A 11 57.46 11.93 9.93
C ARG A 11 57.40 10.43 10.29
N SER A 12 58.51 9.77 10.53
CA SER A 12 58.51 8.35 10.94
C SER A 12 57.97 8.17 12.37
N GLY A 13 58.28 9.08 13.30
CA GLY A 13 57.74 9.03 14.65
C GLY A 13 56.22 9.31 14.73
N LEU A 14 55.69 10.20 13.88
CA LEU A 14 54.27 10.49 13.85
C LEU A 14 53.43 9.35 13.24
N ILE A 15 53.96 8.68 12.21
CA ILE A 15 53.29 7.52 11.60
C ILE A 15 53.30 6.31 12.55
N THR A 16 54.38 6.09 13.30
CA THR A 16 54.44 5.01 14.29
C THR A 16 53.51 5.31 15.49
N LEU A 17 53.40 6.55 15.93
CA LEU A 17 52.44 6.94 16.98
C LEU A 17 51.00 6.85 16.51
N LEU A 18 50.69 7.18 15.23
CA LEU A 18 49.36 7.04 14.66
C LEU A 18 48.94 5.58 14.48
N LEU A 19 49.87 4.71 14.12
CA LEU A 19 49.62 3.26 14.01
C LEU A 19 49.44 2.59 15.39
N ILE A 20 50.13 3.08 16.43
CA ILE A 20 49.93 2.58 17.81
C ILE A 20 48.60 3.06 18.39
N THR A 21 48.14 4.28 18.11
CA THR A 21 46.81 4.76 18.55
C THR A 21 45.68 4.08 17.78
N ILE A 22 45.85 3.74 16.51
CA ILE A 22 44.88 2.96 15.74
C ILE A 22 44.88 1.50 16.21
N GLY A 23 46.04 0.92 16.59
CA GLY A 23 46.12 -0.42 17.13
C GLY A 23 45.52 -0.57 18.54
N CYS A 24 45.53 0.48 19.38
CA CYS A 24 44.90 0.46 20.72
C CYS A 24 43.39 0.73 20.71
N HIS A 25 42.84 1.32 19.64
CA HIS A 25 41.37 1.45 19.49
C HIS A 25 40.72 0.23 18.82
N LEU A 26 41.50 -0.70 18.25
CA LEU A 26 40.99 -1.95 17.67
C LEU A 26 40.95 -3.12 18.67
N SER A 27 41.29 -2.91 19.93
CA SER A 27 41.35 -4.00 20.94
C SER A 27 40.24 -3.91 22.01
N ALA A 28 39.20 -3.07 21.80
CA ALA A 28 38.06 -2.98 22.70
C ALA A 28 36.75 -2.84 21.92
N THR A 29 36.60 -3.51 20.81
CA THR A 29 35.28 -3.87 20.31
C THR A 29 35.01 -5.26 20.85
N ASP A 30 34.06 -5.33 21.78
CA ASP A 30 33.38 -6.57 22.13
C ASP A 30 33.12 -7.33 20.84
N SER A 31 33.74 -8.49 20.71
CA SER A 31 33.39 -9.51 19.73
C SER A 31 32.02 -10.08 20.14
N SER A 32 30.98 -9.27 20.10
CA SER A 32 29.67 -9.78 19.83
C SER A 32 29.78 -10.32 18.40
N ALA A 33 29.89 -11.63 18.27
CA ALA A 33 29.72 -12.29 16.98
C ALA A 33 28.46 -11.68 16.36
N GLN A 34 28.62 -10.89 15.29
CA GLN A 34 27.49 -10.35 14.55
C GLN A 34 26.75 -11.57 14.02
N THR A 35 25.71 -11.99 14.74
CA THR A 35 24.81 -13.07 14.29
C THR A 35 24.16 -12.57 13.03
N VAL A 36 24.66 -13.05 11.89
CA VAL A 36 24.07 -12.71 10.58
C VAL A 36 22.59 -13.05 10.62
N ALA A 37 21.75 -12.09 10.26
CA ALA A 37 20.31 -12.26 10.35
C ALA A 37 19.84 -13.44 9.47
N PRO A 38 18.91 -14.30 9.96
CA PRO A 38 18.43 -15.46 9.22
C PRO A 38 17.95 -15.13 7.80
N GLY A 39 17.30 -13.98 7.62
CA GLY A 39 16.85 -13.51 6.30
C GLY A 39 17.99 -13.29 5.31
N GLN A 40 19.11 -12.72 5.76
CA GLN A 40 20.29 -12.49 4.90
C GLN A 40 20.94 -13.80 4.46
N LEU A 41 21.09 -14.77 5.39
CA LEU A 41 21.67 -16.08 5.07
C LEU A 41 20.77 -16.88 4.12
N ALA A 42 19.47 -16.94 4.40
CA ALA A 42 18.51 -17.66 3.56
C ALA A 42 18.46 -17.07 2.14
N GLU A 43 18.47 -15.75 2.02
CA GLU A 43 18.46 -15.06 0.72
C GLU A 43 19.79 -15.25 -0.02
N HIS A 44 20.93 -15.23 0.67
CA HIS A 44 22.24 -15.53 0.06
C HIS A 44 22.28 -16.95 -0.49
N ILE A 45 21.81 -17.94 0.27
CA ILE A 45 21.71 -19.33 -0.19
C ILE A 45 20.83 -19.39 -1.45
N ARG A 46 19.64 -18.80 -1.41
CA ARG A 46 18.70 -18.78 -2.55
C ARG A 46 19.31 -18.14 -3.79
N ALA A 47 19.88 -16.94 -3.66
CA ALA A 47 20.44 -16.17 -4.77
C ALA A 47 21.64 -16.86 -5.40
N THR A 48 22.52 -17.45 -4.59
CA THR A 48 23.71 -18.16 -5.07
C THR A 48 23.31 -19.43 -5.83
N LEU A 49 22.35 -20.21 -5.34
CA LEU A 49 21.84 -21.38 -6.07
C LEU A 49 21.18 -20.98 -7.41
N VAL A 50 20.49 -19.85 -7.48
CA VAL A 50 19.96 -19.31 -8.75
C VAL A 50 21.12 -18.93 -9.69
N THR A 51 22.16 -18.30 -9.18
CA THR A 51 23.33 -17.93 -9.99
C THR A 51 24.03 -19.16 -10.58
N LEU A 52 24.19 -20.25 -9.80
CA LEU A 52 24.73 -21.53 -10.30
C LEU A 52 23.85 -22.12 -11.40
N GLN A 53 22.54 -22.05 -11.28
CA GLN A 53 21.60 -22.48 -12.31
C GLN A 53 21.79 -21.70 -13.62
N ILE A 54 21.88 -20.36 -13.52
CA ILE A 54 22.08 -19.48 -14.68
C ILE A 54 23.44 -19.75 -15.35
N ALA A 55 24.48 -20.03 -14.57
CA ALA A 55 25.81 -20.40 -15.08
C ALA A 55 25.83 -21.77 -15.79
N GLY A 56 24.72 -22.51 -15.75
CA GLY A 56 24.54 -23.75 -16.52
C GLY A 56 25.28 -24.97 -15.97
N LEU A 57 25.75 -24.96 -14.71
CA LEU A 57 26.51 -26.05 -14.08
C LEU A 57 27.75 -26.47 -14.91
N SER A 58 28.37 -25.53 -15.62
CA SER A 58 29.43 -25.80 -16.60
C SER A 58 30.75 -26.24 -15.98
N ASP A 59 31.00 -25.92 -14.70
CA ASP A 59 32.14 -26.40 -13.91
C ASP A 59 31.63 -27.17 -12.67
N PRO A 60 31.57 -28.50 -12.72
CA PRO A 60 31.10 -29.30 -11.60
C PRO A 60 31.92 -29.13 -10.33
N THR A 61 33.21 -28.90 -10.45
CA THR A 61 34.11 -28.77 -9.28
C THR A 61 33.83 -27.49 -8.52
N THR A 62 33.80 -26.34 -9.20
CA THR A 62 33.45 -25.05 -8.60
C THR A 62 32.00 -25.04 -8.09
N THR A 63 31.07 -25.65 -8.83
CA THR A 63 29.68 -25.79 -8.40
C THR A 63 29.57 -26.57 -7.09
N GLN A 64 30.25 -27.71 -6.95
CA GLN A 64 30.25 -28.51 -5.71
C GLN A 64 30.84 -27.73 -4.53
N GLN A 65 32.01 -27.08 -4.73
CA GLN A 65 32.62 -26.24 -3.70
C GLN A 65 31.66 -25.14 -3.22
N THR A 66 30.95 -24.52 -4.14
CA THR A 66 29.95 -23.49 -3.78
C THR A 66 28.78 -24.09 -3.01
N ILE A 67 28.28 -25.26 -3.41
CA ILE A 67 27.20 -25.96 -2.68
C ILE A 67 27.67 -26.33 -1.27
N ASP A 68 28.90 -26.80 -1.09
CA ASP A 68 29.48 -27.14 0.23
C ASP A 68 29.61 -25.89 1.12
N TYR A 69 30.01 -24.77 0.53
CA TYR A 69 30.04 -23.48 1.23
C TYR A 69 28.64 -23.06 1.67
N LEU A 70 27.62 -23.13 0.80
CA LEU A 70 26.23 -22.81 1.16
C LEU A 70 25.67 -23.74 2.24
N GLN A 71 26.05 -25.03 2.23
CA GLN A 71 25.68 -25.94 3.31
C GLN A 71 26.36 -25.61 4.63
N GLN A 72 27.58 -25.08 4.60
CA GLN A 72 28.24 -24.55 5.79
C GLN A 72 27.53 -23.31 6.31
N GLU A 73 27.09 -22.39 5.44
CA GLU A 73 26.25 -21.24 5.84
C GLU A 73 24.91 -21.69 6.44
N TYR A 74 24.27 -22.68 5.82
CA TYR A 74 23.06 -23.28 6.40
C TYR A 74 23.27 -23.81 7.81
N SER A 75 24.48 -24.33 8.15
CA SER A 75 24.76 -24.81 9.49
C SER A 75 24.57 -23.75 10.59
N MET A 76 24.59 -22.46 10.24
CA MET A 76 24.29 -21.35 11.17
C MET A 76 22.79 -21.22 11.43
N LEU A 77 21.94 -21.61 10.49
CA LEU A 77 20.46 -21.62 10.61
C LEU A 77 19.95 -22.91 11.26
N ALA A 78 20.65 -24.02 11.04
CA ALA A 78 20.27 -25.37 11.43
C ALA A 78 19.86 -25.53 12.92
N PRO A 79 20.53 -24.94 13.92
CA PRO A 79 20.14 -25.10 15.32
C PRO A 79 18.72 -24.65 15.62
N SER A 80 18.30 -23.53 15.06
CA SER A 80 16.91 -23.04 15.21
C SER A 80 15.93 -23.94 14.48
N ILE A 81 16.26 -24.37 13.26
CA ILE A 81 15.39 -25.25 12.46
C ILE A 81 15.23 -26.61 13.15
N ILE A 82 16.32 -27.22 13.62
CA ILE A 82 16.28 -28.50 14.33
C ILE A 82 15.43 -28.42 15.60
N ARG A 83 15.51 -27.28 16.31
CA ARG A 83 14.73 -27.09 17.54
C ARG A 83 13.21 -27.06 17.29
N TYR A 84 12.77 -26.41 16.24
CA TYR A 84 11.34 -26.15 15.99
C TYR A 84 10.73 -27.05 14.89
N ALA A 85 11.54 -27.52 13.93
CA ALA A 85 11.10 -28.26 12.76
C ALA A 85 12.17 -29.27 12.27
N PRO A 86 12.45 -30.34 13.01
CA PRO A 86 13.53 -31.28 12.68
C PRO A 86 13.34 -32.00 11.33
N ASP A 87 12.11 -32.22 10.90
CA ASP A 87 11.77 -32.75 9.57
C ASP A 87 12.21 -31.82 8.42
N VAL A 88 12.18 -30.52 8.66
CA VAL A 88 12.62 -29.51 7.70
C VAL A 88 14.15 -29.51 7.56
N ASP A 89 14.90 -29.70 8.64
CA ASP A 89 16.36 -29.82 8.58
C ASP A 89 16.78 -30.98 7.67
N SER A 90 16.13 -32.12 7.80
CA SER A 90 16.36 -33.28 6.93
C SER A 90 16.04 -32.93 5.46
N ALA A 91 14.90 -32.30 5.19
CA ALA A 91 14.51 -31.92 3.83
C ALA A 91 15.50 -30.93 3.18
N ILE A 92 16.06 -29.99 3.95
CA ILE A 92 17.08 -29.06 3.43
C ILE A 92 18.39 -29.78 3.11
N LYS A 93 18.85 -30.69 3.99
CA LYS A 93 20.06 -31.52 3.74
C LYS A 93 19.89 -32.41 2.52
N ASP A 94 18.72 -33.03 2.36
CA ASP A 94 18.37 -33.83 1.17
C ASP A 94 18.36 -32.96 -0.09
N GLY A 95 17.88 -31.73 -0.01
CA GLY A 95 17.94 -30.76 -1.08
C GLY A 95 19.37 -30.42 -1.50
N PHE A 96 20.30 -30.21 -0.55
CA PHE A 96 21.73 -30.01 -0.85
C PHE A 96 22.38 -31.26 -1.45
N ALA A 97 22.05 -32.46 -0.96
CA ALA A 97 22.52 -33.71 -1.55
C ALA A 97 22.04 -33.86 -3.00
N LEU A 98 20.80 -33.56 -3.28
CA LEU A 98 20.22 -33.56 -4.63
C LEU A 98 20.90 -32.53 -5.55
N ALA A 99 21.20 -31.32 -5.05
CA ALA A 99 21.93 -30.31 -5.81
C ALA A 99 23.33 -30.75 -6.18
N ARG A 100 24.04 -31.44 -5.26
CA ARG A 100 25.35 -32.05 -5.55
C ARG A 100 25.23 -33.13 -6.63
N GLN A 101 24.25 -34.02 -6.52
CA GLN A 101 24.01 -35.05 -7.54
C GLN A 101 23.80 -34.43 -8.90
N ALA A 102 22.93 -33.41 -8.96
CA ALA A 102 22.62 -32.69 -10.18
C ALA A 102 23.85 -31.99 -10.79
N SER A 103 24.75 -31.45 -9.95
CA SER A 103 25.99 -30.81 -10.43
C SER A 103 26.95 -31.80 -11.05
N VAL A 104 27.06 -33.02 -10.50
CA VAL A 104 27.94 -34.10 -11.05
C VAL A 104 27.44 -34.53 -12.43
N THR A 105 26.13 -34.63 -12.60
CA THR A 105 25.52 -35.09 -13.86
C THR A 105 25.20 -33.93 -14.82
N SER A 106 25.48 -32.70 -14.42
CA SER A 106 25.07 -31.47 -15.14
C SER A 106 23.56 -31.45 -15.47
N ASP A 107 22.75 -32.07 -14.61
CA ASP A 107 21.29 -32.14 -14.77
C ASP A 107 20.62 -30.86 -14.29
N GLN A 108 20.31 -29.98 -15.25
CA GLN A 108 19.67 -28.68 -15.01
C GLN A 108 18.26 -28.80 -14.42
N LEU A 109 17.51 -29.85 -14.79
CA LEU A 109 16.14 -30.07 -14.28
C LEU A 109 16.18 -30.47 -12.80
N LEU A 110 17.05 -31.44 -12.48
CA LEU A 110 17.23 -31.91 -11.12
C LEU A 110 17.77 -30.79 -10.21
N PHE A 111 18.68 -29.95 -10.73
CA PHE A 111 19.22 -28.82 -9.98
C PHE A 111 18.16 -27.75 -9.71
N ALA A 112 17.30 -27.45 -10.69
CA ALA A 112 16.16 -26.54 -10.52
C ALA A 112 15.21 -27.02 -9.42
N ALA A 113 14.90 -28.32 -9.39
CA ALA A 113 14.10 -28.92 -8.32
C ALA A 113 14.81 -28.85 -6.95
N ALA A 114 16.10 -29.19 -6.91
CA ALA A 114 16.89 -29.19 -5.67
C ALA A 114 16.92 -27.81 -5.00
N ARG A 115 17.27 -26.74 -5.75
CA ARG A 115 17.32 -25.38 -5.21
C ARG A 115 15.94 -24.89 -4.74
N THR A 116 14.89 -25.27 -5.45
CA THR A 116 13.52 -24.92 -5.10
C THR A 116 13.06 -25.63 -3.83
N ARG A 117 13.40 -26.92 -3.66
CA ARG A 117 13.13 -27.68 -2.43
C ARG A 117 13.86 -27.08 -1.24
N ILE A 118 15.14 -26.69 -1.39
CA ILE A 118 15.89 -25.99 -0.33
C ILE A 118 15.14 -24.71 0.08
N TRP A 119 14.76 -23.90 -0.89
CA TRP A 119 14.07 -22.64 -0.62
C TRP A 119 12.74 -22.84 0.09
N THR A 120 11.86 -23.68 -0.43
CA THR A 120 10.53 -23.92 0.16
C THR A 120 10.62 -24.61 1.52
N ALA A 121 11.65 -25.42 1.75
CA ALA A 121 11.92 -25.97 3.08
C ALA A 121 12.40 -24.91 4.07
N LEU A 122 13.26 -23.94 3.66
CA LEU A 122 13.61 -22.79 4.48
C LEU A 122 12.38 -21.93 4.84
N LEU A 123 11.49 -21.72 3.88
CA LEU A 123 10.21 -21.02 4.12
C LEU A 123 9.32 -21.77 5.13
N LYS A 124 9.20 -23.10 5.01
CA LYS A 124 8.46 -23.94 5.95
C LYS A 124 9.07 -23.87 7.35
N GLY A 125 10.41 -23.95 7.44
CA GLY A 125 11.14 -23.83 8.71
C GLY A 125 10.90 -22.48 9.36
N SER A 126 11.01 -21.39 8.59
CA SER A 126 10.74 -20.05 9.09
C SER A 126 9.30 -19.89 9.58
N TYR A 127 8.31 -20.33 8.79
CA TYR A 127 6.91 -20.31 9.21
C TYR A 127 6.70 -21.02 10.54
N THR A 128 7.27 -22.24 10.69
CA THR A 128 7.16 -23.01 11.92
C THR A 128 7.85 -22.30 13.10
N ILE A 129 9.07 -21.76 12.90
CA ILE A 129 9.80 -21.05 13.95
C ILE A 129 9.02 -19.79 14.39
N VAL A 130 8.50 -19.00 13.45
CA VAL A 130 7.75 -17.78 13.75
C VAL A 130 6.49 -18.11 14.55
N THR A 131 5.72 -19.11 14.13
CA THR A 131 4.46 -19.49 14.81
C THR A 131 4.73 -20.12 16.17
N GLU A 132 5.68 -21.03 16.30
CA GLU A 132 6.00 -21.68 17.57
C GLU A 132 6.66 -20.72 18.58
N SER A 133 7.53 -19.80 18.12
CA SER A 133 8.11 -18.80 19.01
C SER A 133 7.05 -17.81 19.54
N LEU A 134 6.07 -17.41 18.72
CA LEU A 134 4.94 -16.62 19.20
C LEU A 134 4.09 -17.40 20.23
N ARG A 135 3.82 -18.70 20.01
CA ARG A 135 3.15 -19.56 20.97
C ARG A 135 3.91 -19.68 22.30
N ALA A 136 5.23 -19.71 22.21
CA ALA A 136 6.11 -19.74 23.38
C ALA A 136 6.30 -18.37 24.06
N GLY A 137 5.75 -17.28 23.52
CA GLY A 137 5.90 -15.92 24.05
C GLY A 137 7.28 -15.29 23.75
N ASP A 138 7.95 -15.72 22.68
CA ASP A 138 9.22 -15.19 22.20
C ASP A 138 9.05 -14.41 20.87
N PRO A 139 8.55 -13.18 20.91
CA PRO A 139 8.37 -12.36 19.72
C PRO A 139 9.71 -11.91 19.09
N ALA A 140 10.81 -11.91 19.84
CA ALA A 140 12.12 -11.52 19.33
C ALA A 140 12.64 -12.56 18.30
N THR A 141 12.54 -13.85 18.61
CA THR A 141 12.85 -14.93 17.65
C THR A 141 11.89 -14.88 16.45
N ALA A 142 10.60 -14.65 16.68
CA ALA A 142 9.64 -14.50 15.59
C ALA A 142 10.02 -13.35 14.64
N GLN A 143 10.39 -12.19 15.17
CA GLN A 143 10.82 -11.04 14.37
C GLN A 143 12.06 -11.33 13.51
N GLN A 144 13.05 -12.02 14.06
CA GLN A 144 14.28 -12.38 13.32
C GLN A 144 14.00 -13.32 12.14
N TRP A 145 13.14 -14.31 12.34
CA TRP A 145 12.85 -15.32 11.33
C TRP A 145 11.78 -14.90 10.32
N LEU A 146 10.92 -13.92 10.65
CA LEU A 146 9.88 -13.44 9.75
C LEU A 146 10.44 -12.83 8.45
N ALA A 147 11.73 -12.44 8.42
CA ALA A 147 12.40 -11.99 7.20
C ALA A 147 12.53 -13.10 6.14
N VAL A 148 12.51 -14.38 6.54
CA VAL A 148 12.56 -15.53 5.63
C VAL A 148 11.13 -15.89 5.24
N ARG A 149 10.56 -15.20 4.26
CA ARG A 149 9.18 -15.41 3.77
C ARG A 149 9.02 -15.01 2.31
N GLU A 150 7.92 -15.44 1.72
CA GLU A 150 7.43 -14.92 0.45
C GLU A 150 6.44 -13.78 0.66
N PHE A 151 6.35 -12.93 -0.36
CA PHE A 151 5.37 -11.86 -0.44
C PHE A 151 4.44 -12.11 -1.61
N ARG A 152 3.21 -11.64 -1.52
CA ARG A 152 2.32 -11.54 -2.67
C ARG A 152 2.88 -10.51 -3.66
N HIS A 153 2.51 -10.64 -4.93
CA HIS A 153 2.79 -9.59 -5.89
C HIS A 153 2.19 -8.25 -5.45
N ALA A 154 2.84 -7.15 -5.80
CA ALA A 154 2.45 -5.81 -5.36
C ALA A 154 1.00 -5.42 -5.70
N ASN A 155 0.47 -5.91 -6.83
CA ASN A 155 -0.92 -5.71 -7.25
C ASN A 155 -1.94 -6.65 -6.58
N ARG A 156 -1.54 -7.48 -5.63
CA ARG A 156 -2.42 -8.32 -4.83
C ARG A 156 -2.51 -7.76 -3.42
N PHE A 157 -3.74 -7.60 -2.96
CA PHE A 157 -3.99 -6.99 -1.67
C PHE A 157 -3.54 -7.90 -0.54
N THR A 158 -2.80 -7.32 0.39
CA THR A 158 -2.60 -7.92 1.71
C THR A 158 -3.93 -7.97 2.44
N ARG A 159 -4.10 -8.99 3.28
CA ARG A 159 -5.30 -9.08 4.12
C ARG A 159 -5.30 -7.92 5.10
N PRO A 160 -6.46 -7.26 5.29
CA PRO A 160 -6.60 -6.22 6.28
C PRO A 160 -6.25 -6.68 7.64
N ASN A 161 -5.97 -6.51 8.64
CA ASN A 161 -5.72 -7.08 9.98
C ASN A 161 -4.81 -8.33 10.01
N ALA A 162 -4.19 -8.69 8.90
CA ALA A 162 -3.29 -9.83 8.81
C ALA A 162 -1.96 -9.39 8.19
N ASP A 163 -1.30 -8.42 8.79
CA ASP A 163 0.06 -8.00 8.46
C ASP A 163 1.01 -8.61 9.49
N ALA A 164 1.71 -9.66 9.08
CA ALA A 164 2.61 -10.40 9.94
C ALA A 164 3.71 -9.50 10.53
N THR A 165 4.25 -8.55 9.76
CA THR A 165 5.28 -7.63 10.24
C THR A 165 4.75 -6.72 11.33
N LYS A 166 3.60 -6.07 11.09
CA LYS A 166 2.98 -5.17 12.08
C LYS A 166 2.60 -5.92 13.35
N ALA A 167 2.03 -7.13 13.21
CA ALA A 167 1.63 -7.95 14.34
C ALA A 167 2.82 -8.34 15.22
N VAL A 168 3.93 -8.81 14.61
CA VAL A 168 5.14 -9.19 15.36
C VAL A 168 5.79 -7.97 16.01
N LEU A 169 5.89 -6.82 15.31
CA LEU A 169 6.42 -5.58 15.88
C LEU A 169 5.57 -5.07 17.05
N ALA A 170 4.24 -5.09 16.91
CA ALA A 170 3.32 -4.69 17.97
C ALA A 170 3.44 -5.58 19.21
N THR A 171 3.65 -6.90 19.02
CA THR A 171 3.90 -7.83 20.12
C THR A 171 5.25 -7.58 20.79
N THR A 172 6.29 -7.34 20.00
CA THR A 172 7.64 -7.00 20.53
C THR A 172 7.59 -5.71 21.35
N ALA A 173 6.77 -4.76 20.95
CA ALA A 173 6.52 -3.52 21.69
C ALA A 173 5.53 -3.68 22.89
N GLY A 174 4.98 -4.87 23.12
CA GLY A 174 4.03 -5.14 24.20
C GLY A 174 2.64 -4.55 23.98
N MET A 175 2.29 -4.16 22.75
CA MET A 175 1.00 -3.53 22.43
C MET A 175 -0.12 -4.57 22.21
N ILE A 176 0.20 -5.76 21.75
CA ILE A 176 -0.75 -6.87 21.57
C ILE A 176 -0.19 -8.17 22.18
N ALA A 177 -1.09 -9.09 22.51
CA ALA A 177 -0.70 -10.38 23.05
C ALA A 177 -0.09 -11.30 21.96
N PRO A 178 0.89 -12.18 22.30
CA PRO A 178 1.49 -13.12 21.33
C PRO A 178 0.47 -14.00 20.59
N VAL A 179 -0.60 -14.39 21.24
CA VAL A 179 -1.69 -15.20 20.64
C VAL A 179 -2.47 -14.44 19.57
N GLU A 180 -2.62 -13.14 19.74
CA GLU A 180 -3.28 -12.26 18.77
C GLU A 180 -2.36 -12.04 17.55
N ALA A 181 -1.07 -11.81 17.80
CA ALA A 181 -0.08 -11.74 16.73
C ALA A 181 0.02 -13.06 15.94
N LEU A 182 -0.03 -14.18 16.63
CA LEU A 182 -0.02 -15.50 15.98
C LEU A 182 -1.15 -15.66 14.97
N ALA A 183 -2.39 -15.28 15.34
CA ALA A 183 -3.52 -15.36 14.43
C ALA A 183 -3.34 -14.49 13.17
N ALA A 184 -2.80 -13.27 13.34
CA ALA A 184 -2.50 -12.38 12.22
C ALA A 184 -1.38 -12.93 11.33
N VAL A 185 -0.32 -13.47 11.92
CA VAL A 185 0.82 -14.09 11.20
C VAL A 185 0.38 -15.32 10.42
N GLU A 186 -0.39 -16.23 11.03
CA GLU A 186 -0.93 -17.42 10.35
C GLU A 186 -1.83 -17.00 9.19
N ALA A 187 -2.70 -16.01 9.39
CA ALA A 187 -3.59 -15.53 8.34
C ALA A 187 -2.84 -14.92 7.16
N ASP A 188 -1.81 -14.10 7.40
CA ASP A 188 -1.00 -13.47 6.34
C ASP A 188 -0.15 -14.51 5.58
N LEU A 189 0.63 -15.32 6.31
CA LEU A 189 1.59 -16.23 5.68
C LEU A 189 0.90 -17.40 4.96
N LEU A 190 -0.13 -18.03 5.56
CA LEU A 190 -0.85 -19.13 4.91
C LEU A 190 -1.60 -18.66 3.67
N ASP A 191 -2.19 -17.49 3.71
CA ASP A 191 -2.85 -16.90 2.55
C ASP A 191 -1.83 -16.55 1.42
N THR A 192 -0.66 -16.05 1.82
CA THR A 192 0.45 -15.80 0.89
C THR A 192 0.94 -17.10 0.25
N TYR A 193 1.21 -18.15 1.03
CA TYR A 193 1.71 -19.42 0.48
C TYR A 193 0.67 -20.13 -0.38
N GLN A 194 -0.61 -20.03 -0.07
CA GLN A 194 -1.67 -20.52 -0.95
C GLN A 194 -1.70 -19.76 -2.27
N ALA A 195 -1.58 -18.44 -2.25
CA ALA A 195 -1.52 -17.63 -3.47
C ALA A 195 -0.29 -17.99 -4.33
N ARG A 196 0.88 -18.18 -3.70
CA ARG A 196 2.11 -18.63 -4.39
C ARG A 196 1.96 -20.03 -4.98
N LEU A 197 1.24 -20.93 -4.29
CA LEU A 197 0.89 -22.25 -4.83
C LEU A 197 0.09 -22.15 -6.14
N TYR A 198 -0.97 -21.35 -6.16
CA TYR A 198 -1.77 -21.16 -7.38
C TYR A 198 -0.97 -20.50 -8.50
N GLU A 199 -0.08 -19.56 -8.19
CA GLU A 199 0.84 -18.97 -9.18
C GLU A 199 1.78 -20.02 -9.78
N ALA A 200 2.32 -20.89 -8.94
CA ALA A 200 3.21 -21.96 -9.39
C ALA A 200 2.46 -22.94 -10.32
N LEU A 201 1.22 -23.33 -10.00
CA LEU A 201 0.39 -24.19 -10.86
C LEU A 201 0.05 -23.51 -12.19
N THR A 202 -0.31 -22.23 -12.18
CA THR A 202 -0.60 -21.44 -13.39
C THR A 202 0.64 -21.31 -14.26
N THR A 203 1.80 -21.01 -13.65
CA THR A 203 3.08 -20.94 -14.34
C THR A 203 3.45 -22.29 -14.94
N LEU A 204 3.24 -23.38 -14.20
CA LEU A 204 3.53 -24.74 -14.64
C LEU A 204 2.77 -25.08 -15.93
N ALA A 205 1.47 -24.79 -15.96
CA ALA A 205 0.66 -25.01 -17.17
C ALA A 205 1.21 -24.23 -18.38
N ALA A 206 1.48 -22.95 -18.20
CA ALA A 206 1.97 -22.08 -19.27
C ALA A 206 3.36 -22.49 -19.79
N VAL A 207 4.30 -22.85 -18.92
CA VAL A 207 5.67 -23.24 -19.35
C VAL A 207 5.74 -24.66 -19.91
N ASP A 208 4.80 -25.54 -19.54
CA ASP A 208 4.66 -26.86 -20.14
C ASP A 208 4.23 -26.75 -21.62
N GLU A 209 3.22 -25.92 -21.88
CA GLU A 209 2.73 -25.60 -23.20
C GLU A 209 3.82 -24.99 -24.09
N GLN A 210 4.70 -24.19 -23.54
CA GLN A 210 5.83 -23.55 -24.22
C GLN A 210 7.06 -24.45 -24.35
N GLY A 211 7.09 -25.60 -23.69
CA GLY A 211 8.21 -26.54 -23.74
C GLY A 211 9.45 -26.13 -22.92
N PHE A 212 9.31 -25.24 -21.94
CA PHE A 212 10.44 -24.77 -21.10
C PHE A 212 10.72 -25.73 -19.93
N ALA A 213 11.49 -26.80 -20.21
CA ALA A 213 11.72 -27.90 -19.28
C ALA A 213 12.26 -27.48 -17.90
N ILE A 214 13.24 -26.58 -17.84
CA ILE A 214 13.83 -26.11 -16.55
C ILE A 214 12.77 -25.35 -15.74
N ARG A 215 12.04 -24.45 -16.37
CA ARG A 215 10.97 -23.67 -15.71
C ARG A 215 9.81 -24.56 -15.28
N ARG A 216 9.53 -25.61 -16.04
CA ARG A 216 8.56 -26.64 -15.72
C ARG A 216 8.93 -27.40 -14.46
N ALA A 217 10.19 -27.85 -14.35
CA ALA A 217 10.72 -28.52 -13.15
C ALA A 217 10.66 -27.61 -11.93
N GLU A 218 11.07 -26.34 -12.09
CA GLU A 218 11.01 -25.30 -11.05
C GLU A 218 9.58 -25.07 -10.56
N ALA A 219 8.63 -24.81 -11.46
CA ALA A 219 7.25 -24.51 -11.11
C ALA A 219 6.55 -25.68 -10.40
N ALA A 220 6.77 -26.92 -10.84
CA ALA A 220 6.24 -28.11 -10.19
C ALA A 220 6.80 -28.30 -8.77
N SER A 221 8.12 -28.11 -8.60
CA SER A 221 8.77 -28.20 -7.28
C SER A 221 8.33 -27.07 -6.33
N LEU A 222 8.08 -25.84 -6.86
CA LEU A 222 7.49 -24.74 -6.08
C LEU A 222 6.09 -25.10 -5.61
N ALA A 223 5.24 -25.62 -6.48
CA ALA A 223 3.88 -26.03 -6.13
C ALA A 223 3.89 -27.09 -5.02
N THR A 224 4.73 -28.12 -5.13
CA THR A 224 4.90 -29.16 -4.11
C THR A 224 5.38 -28.58 -2.77
N GLY A 225 6.36 -27.68 -2.82
CA GLY A 225 6.92 -27.04 -1.63
C GLY A 225 5.93 -26.10 -0.92
N TYR A 226 5.20 -25.26 -1.66
CA TYR A 226 4.18 -24.39 -1.06
C TYR A 226 3.02 -25.20 -0.47
N PHE A 227 2.61 -26.29 -1.14
CA PHE A 227 1.60 -27.18 -0.56
C PHE A 227 2.10 -27.80 0.76
N ALA A 228 3.37 -28.20 0.84
CA ALA A 228 3.94 -28.73 2.08
C ALA A 228 3.91 -27.74 3.26
N ILE A 229 3.96 -26.43 3.00
CA ILE A 229 3.80 -25.39 4.04
C ILE A 229 2.36 -25.33 4.56
N ILE A 230 1.37 -25.37 3.66
CA ILE A 230 -0.05 -25.25 4.01
C ILE A 230 -0.71 -26.58 4.38
N THR A 231 0.00 -27.70 4.28
CA THR A 231 -0.52 -29.06 4.59
C THR A 231 -1.14 -29.17 5.98
N PRO A 232 -0.60 -28.59 7.08
CA PRO A 232 -1.25 -28.65 8.38
C PRO A 232 -2.65 -28.01 8.39
N ALA A 233 -2.80 -26.86 7.73
CA ALA A 233 -4.12 -26.21 7.60
C ALA A 233 -5.07 -27.04 6.74
N TYR A 234 -4.57 -27.68 5.68
CA TYR A 234 -5.33 -28.60 4.83
C TYR A 234 -5.81 -29.82 5.62
N ALA A 235 -4.92 -30.45 6.38
CA ALA A 235 -5.24 -31.61 7.21
C ALA A 235 -6.28 -31.28 8.30
N THR A 236 -6.20 -30.09 8.89
CA THR A 236 -7.18 -29.62 9.88
C THR A 236 -8.59 -29.51 9.28
N GLN A 237 -8.70 -29.07 8.03
CA GLN A 237 -10.01 -28.86 7.37
C GLN A 237 -10.55 -30.11 6.68
N ARG A 238 -9.70 -30.98 6.12
CA ARG A 238 -10.09 -32.11 5.25
C ARG A 238 -9.64 -33.47 5.74
N GLY A 239 -8.91 -33.51 6.84
CA GLY A 239 -8.40 -34.74 7.45
C GLY A 239 -7.02 -35.15 6.90
N ASN A 240 -6.33 -35.98 7.70
CA ASN A 240 -4.95 -36.44 7.38
C ASN A 240 -4.89 -37.32 6.13
N GLU A 241 -5.92 -38.16 5.88
CA GLU A 241 -5.96 -39.00 4.70
C GLU A 241 -6.03 -38.19 3.41
N ALA A 242 -6.91 -37.17 3.40
CA ALA A 242 -6.98 -36.23 2.26
C ALA A 242 -5.67 -35.47 2.07
N ALA A 243 -5.02 -35.05 3.15
CA ALA A 243 -3.72 -34.36 3.08
C ALA A 243 -2.64 -35.28 2.48
N THR A 244 -2.56 -36.54 2.91
CA THR A 244 -1.61 -37.53 2.37
C THR A 244 -1.87 -37.82 0.90
N THR A 245 -3.13 -37.98 0.50
CA THR A 245 -3.53 -38.17 -0.89
C THR A 245 -3.12 -36.97 -1.76
N THR A 246 -3.35 -35.76 -1.27
CA THR A 246 -2.99 -34.52 -1.99
C THR A 246 -1.47 -34.36 -2.09
N GLN A 247 -0.72 -34.67 -1.04
CA GLN A 247 0.74 -34.70 -1.10
C GLN A 247 1.25 -35.67 -2.15
N HIS A 248 0.64 -36.83 -2.28
CA HIS A 248 0.98 -37.80 -3.34
C HIS A 248 0.71 -37.22 -4.75
N VAL A 249 -0.41 -36.53 -4.94
CA VAL A 249 -0.72 -35.86 -6.22
C VAL A 249 0.36 -34.84 -6.58
N PHE A 250 0.78 -33.98 -5.64
CA PHE A 250 1.86 -33.00 -5.88
C PHE A 250 3.21 -33.68 -6.15
N SER A 251 3.53 -34.76 -5.45
CA SER A 251 4.77 -35.53 -5.68
C SER A 251 4.80 -36.17 -7.06
N GLU A 252 3.66 -36.71 -7.55
CA GLU A 252 3.57 -37.25 -8.89
C GLU A 252 3.60 -36.18 -9.98
N LEU A 253 2.97 -35.00 -9.72
CA LEU A 253 3.06 -33.83 -10.59
C LEU A 253 4.51 -33.40 -10.77
N GLU A 254 5.26 -33.25 -9.68
CA GLU A 254 6.68 -32.91 -9.71
C GLU A 254 7.51 -33.98 -10.43
N ARG A 255 7.27 -35.27 -10.16
CA ARG A 255 7.94 -36.38 -10.83
C ARG A 255 7.66 -36.39 -12.34
N ALA A 256 6.42 -36.16 -12.76
CA ALA A 256 6.05 -36.08 -14.17
C ALA A 256 6.77 -34.90 -14.85
N ALA A 257 6.82 -33.73 -14.19
CA ALA A 257 7.52 -32.56 -14.69
C ALA A 257 9.03 -32.79 -14.85
N LEU A 258 9.68 -33.46 -13.91
CA LEU A 258 11.13 -33.76 -13.95
C LEU A 258 11.47 -34.82 -15.01
N THR A 259 10.59 -35.77 -15.28
CA THR A 259 10.85 -36.88 -16.19
C THR A 259 10.31 -36.64 -17.61
N GLY A 260 9.81 -35.47 -17.92
CA GLY A 260 9.25 -35.13 -19.23
C GLY A 260 7.94 -35.83 -19.56
N ARG A 261 7.26 -36.44 -18.55
CA ARG A 261 5.95 -37.09 -18.77
C ARG A 261 4.82 -36.02 -18.80
N PRO A 262 3.67 -36.32 -19.44
CA PRO A 262 2.52 -35.44 -19.43
C PRO A 262 2.10 -35.08 -17.97
N ILE A 263 1.79 -33.81 -17.72
CA ILE A 263 1.40 -33.31 -16.41
C ILE A 263 -0.09 -33.04 -16.27
N ASP A 264 -0.84 -33.01 -17.38
CA ASP A 264 -2.25 -32.58 -17.42
C ASP A 264 -3.12 -33.28 -16.37
N TYR A 265 -3.00 -34.60 -16.31
CA TYR A 265 -3.77 -35.41 -15.36
C TYR A 265 -3.49 -34.95 -13.92
N TRP A 266 -2.21 -34.81 -13.54
CA TRP A 266 -1.83 -34.46 -12.19
C TRP A 266 -2.16 -33.01 -11.85
N LEU A 267 -2.09 -32.12 -12.85
CA LEU A 267 -2.47 -30.72 -12.69
C LEU A 267 -3.97 -30.58 -12.45
N ILE A 268 -4.80 -31.31 -13.18
CA ILE A 268 -6.26 -31.37 -12.97
C ILE A 268 -6.57 -31.92 -11.56
N GLN A 269 -5.89 -33.01 -11.15
CA GLN A 269 -6.07 -33.56 -9.80
C GLN A 269 -5.67 -32.56 -8.71
N ALA A 270 -4.53 -31.85 -8.86
CA ALA A 270 -4.09 -30.85 -7.90
C ALA A 270 -5.14 -29.72 -7.74
N HIS A 271 -5.68 -29.20 -8.85
CA HIS A 271 -6.76 -28.21 -8.80
C HIS A 271 -8.04 -28.77 -8.13
N ALA A 272 -8.42 -29.99 -8.44
CA ALA A 272 -9.59 -30.65 -7.83
C ALA A 272 -9.42 -30.82 -6.33
N MET A 273 -8.22 -31.22 -5.85
CA MET A 273 -7.92 -31.36 -4.43
C MET A 273 -7.94 -30.02 -3.69
N LEU A 274 -7.57 -28.92 -4.34
CA LEU A 274 -7.56 -27.58 -3.78
C LEU A 274 -8.90 -26.85 -3.89
N SER A 275 -9.85 -27.37 -4.68
CA SER A 275 -11.16 -26.74 -4.86
C SER A 275 -11.89 -26.54 -3.53
N GLY A 276 -12.35 -25.32 -3.25
CA GLY A 276 -13.02 -24.95 -2.00
C GLY A 276 -12.14 -25.02 -0.75
N PHE A 277 -10.82 -25.18 -0.88
CA PHE A 277 -9.88 -25.08 0.24
C PHE A 277 -9.32 -23.67 0.37
N ARG A 278 -9.29 -23.16 1.59
CA ARG A 278 -8.62 -21.91 1.93
C ARG A 278 -7.76 -22.11 3.19
N ALA A 279 -6.45 -21.94 3.04
CA ALA A 279 -5.49 -22.16 4.12
C ALA A 279 -5.73 -21.24 5.33
N ALA A 280 -6.17 -20.00 5.07
CA ALA A 280 -6.57 -19.03 6.09
C ALA A 280 -7.96 -18.45 5.75
N PRO A 281 -9.04 -18.96 6.31
CA PRO A 281 -10.40 -18.46 6.04
C PRO A 281 -10.55 -16.97 6.35
N LEU A 282 -11.29 -16.24 5.50
CA LEU A 282 -11.56 -14.82 5.71
C LEU A 282 -12.52 -14.60 6.88
N SER A 283 -12.16 -13.71 7.79
CA SER A 283 -13.06 -13.22 8.84
C SER A 283 -14.25 -12.44 8.25
N ALA A 284 -15.26 -12.16 9.06
CA ALA A 284 -16.41 -11.36 8.62
C ALA A 284 -16.00 -9.96 8.14
N THR A 285 -15.07 -9.32 8.87
CA THR A 285 -14.53 -7.98 8.52
C THR A 285 -13.76 -8.02 7.21
N GLU A 286 -12.91 -9.03 7.00
CA GLU A 286 -12.14 -9.17 5.76
C GLU A 286 -13.04 -9.41 4.55
N ARG A 287 -14.15 -10.16 4.71
CA ARG A 287 -15.12 -10.35 3.63
C ARG A 287 -15.77 -9.03 3.21
N VAL A 288 -16.14 -8.19 4.17
CA VAL A 288 -16.68 -6.84 3.89
C VAL A 288 -15.63 -6.00 3.17
N ARG A 289 -14.39 -5.99 3.67
CA ARG A 289 -13.31 -5.23 3.03
C ARG A 289 -13.03 -5.70 1.60
N ARG A 290 -12.90 -7.03 1.36
CA ARG A 290 -12.68 -7.58 0.01
C ARG A 290 -13.82 -7.25 -0.94
N SER A 291 -15.06 -7.30 -0.47
CA SER A 291 -16.23 -6.90 -1.26
C SER A 291 -16.21 -5.41 -1.60
N SER A 292 -15.82 -4.57 -0.65
CA SER A 292 -15.68 -3.13 -0.85
C SER A 292 -14.56 -2.79 -1.85
N GLN A 293 -13.39 -3.44 -1.73
CA GLN A 293 -12.29 -3.34 -2.70
C GLN A 293 -12.75 -3.73 -4.10
N LEU A 294 -13.35 -4.91 -4.23
CA LEU A 294 -13.89 -5.42 -5.50
C LEU A 294 -14.77 -4.38 -6.21
N LEU A 295 -15.76 -3.85 -5.50
CA LEU A 295 -16.69 -2.90 -6.07
C LEU A 295 -16.04 -1.52 -6.34
N ARG A 296 -15.11 -1.08 -5.48
CA ARG A 296 -14.41 0.19 -5.64
C ARG A 296 -13.50 0.18 -6.86
N PHE A 297 -12.66 -0.85 -7.00
CA PHE A 297 -11.78 -0.99 -8.14
C PHE A 297 -12.54 -1.11 -9.47
N LEU A 298 -13.62 -1.90 -9.51
CA LEU A 298 -14.43 -1.98 -10.73
C LEU A 298 -15.01 -0.64 -11.16
N LYS A 299 -15.45 0.19 -10.23
CA LYS A 299 -16.00 1.52 -10.55
C LYS A 299 -14.96 2.44 -11.19
N LEU A 300 -13.69 2.26 -10.91
CA LEU A 300 -12.61 3.08 -11.47
C LEU A 300 -12.23 2.65 -12.90
N VAL A 301 -12.38 1.38 -13.25
CA VAL A 301 -12.00 0.86 -14.59
C VAL A 301 -12.55 1.70 -15.75
N PRO A 302 -13.86 1.99 -15.85
CA PRO A 302 -14.38 2.78 -16.97
C PRO A 302 -13.96 4.25 -16.91
N ILE A 303 -13.69 4.79 -15.72
CA ILE A 303 -13.26 6.18 -15.54
C ILE A 303 -11.87 6.38 -16.14
N GLU A 304 -10.91 5.53 -15.75
CA GLU A 304 -9.54 5.63 -16.25
C GLU A 304 -9.46 5.26 -17.74
N TYR A 305 -10.22 4.25 -18.16
CA TYR A 305 -10.29 3.90 -19.57
C TYR A 305 -10.78 5.07 -20.45
N GLU A 306 -11.83 5.79 -20.02
CA GLU A 306 -12.37 6.95 -20.74
C GLU A 306 -11.40 8.13 -20.79
N ARG A 307 -10.63 8.34 -19.71
CA ARG A 307 -9.55 9.35 -19.68
C ARG A 307 -8.43 8.99 -20.66
N GLY A 308 -8.08 7.70 -20.75
CA GLY A 308 -7.00 7.18 -21.58
C GLY A 308 -7.31 7.10 -23.07
N VAL A 309 -8.60 7.03 -23.47
CA VAL A 309 -9.03 6.85 -24.87
C VAL A 309 -9.79 8.06 -25.39
N ARG A 310 -9.34 8.62 -26.52
CA ARG A 310 -10.03 9.69 -27.24
C ARG A 310 -10.07 9.40 -28.74
N ASN A 311 -11.23 9.54 -29.36
CA ASN A 311 -11.43 9.32 -30.79
C ASN A 311 -10.97 7.92 -31.26
N GLY A 312 -11.19 6.89 -30.44
CA GLY A 312 -10.80 5.51 -30.77
C GLY A 312 -9.30 5.23 -30.72
N GLN A 313 -8.51 6.10 -30.07
CA GLN A 313 -7.07 5.93 -29.91
C GLN A 313 -6.67 6.11 -28.44
N VAL A 314 -5.64 5.37 -28.02
CA VAL A 314 -5.01 5.58 -26.71
C VAL A 314 -4.20 6.88 -26.76
N THR A 315 -4.60 7.85 -25.96
CA THR A 315 -3.97 9.17 -25.85
C THR A 315 -3.14 9.34 -24.58
N VAL A 316 -3.47 8.60 -23.51
CA VAL A 316 -2.75 8.61 -22.23
C VAL A 316 -2.54 7.16 -21.78
N ASP A 317 -1.30 6.68 -21.91
CA ASP A 317 -0.94 5.29 -21.59
C ASP A 317 -1.08 4.97 -20.10
N LEU A 318 -0.85 5.95 -19.21
CA LEU A 318 -0.99 5.80 -17.76
C LEU A 318 -2.41 5.34 -17.40
N GLU A 319 -3.42 6.03 -17.88
CA GLU A 319 -4.83 5.76 -17.57
C GLU A 319 -5.26 4.35 -18.02
N ILE A 320 -4.74 3.89 -19.15
CA ILE A 320 -4.99 2.51 -19.60
C ILE A 320 -4.30 1.49 -18.70
N ARG A 321 -3.07 1.75 -18.26
CA ARG A 321 -2.39 0.90 -17.28
C ARG A 321 -3.14 0.86 -15.95
N GLU A 322 -3.69 1.98 -15.50
CA GLU A 322 -4.51 2.06 -14.29
C GLU A 322 -5.82 1.29 -14.43
N ALA A 323 -6.52 1.43 -15.54
CA ALA A 323 -7.71 0.63 -15.82
C ALA A 323 -7.42 -0.88 -15.77
N ILE A 324 -6.29 -1.33 -16.34
CA ILE A 324 -5.84 -2.73 -16.29
C ILE A 324 -5.51 -3.14 -14.85
N THR A 325 -4.82 -2.29 -14.10
CA THR A 325 -4.44 -2.56 -12.70
C THR A 325 -5.66 -2.64 -11.80
N PHE A 326 -6.62 -1.72 -11.96
CA PHE A 326 -7.85 -1.75 -11.18
C PHE A 326 -8.71 -2.97 -11.51
N HIS A 327 -8.78 -3.36 -12.79
CA HIS A 327 -9.41 -4.63 -13.17
C HIS A 327 -8.72 -5.83 -12.49
N ALA A 328 -7.39 -5.90 -12.54
CA ALA A 328 -6.62 -6.98 -11.90
C ALA A 328 -6.84 -7.00 -10.38
N GLY A 329 -6.90 -5.83 -9.73
CA GLY A 329 -7.21 -5.68 -8.32
C GLY A 329 -8.61 -6.18 -7.96
N ALA A 330 -9.61 -5.81 -8.77
CA ALA A 330 -10.98 -6.28 -8.61
C ALA A 330 -11.08 -7.81 -8.78
N LEU A 331 -10.43 -8.36 -9.81
CA LEU A 331 -10.39 -9.81 -10.05
C LEU A 331 -9.71 -10.55 -8.91
N ALA A 332 -8.62 -10.02 -8.35
CA ALA A 332 -7.94 -10.61 -7.20
C ALA A 332 -8.87 -10.64 -5.97
N ALA A 333 -9.59 -9.54 -5.69
CA ALA A 333 -10.55 -9.49 -4.60
C ALA A 333 -11.74 -10.46 -4.82
N PHE A 334 -12.23 -10.58 -6.06
CA PHE A 334 -13.25 -11.57 -6.42
C PHE A 334 -12.74 -13.01 -6.24
N THR A 335 -11.52 -13.30 -6.68
CA THR A 335 -10.90 -14.63 -6.53
C THR A 335 -10.77 -15.01 -5.05
N ASP A 336 -10.46 -14.06 -4.18
CA ASP A 336 -10.41 -14.30 -2.74
C ASP A 336 -11.79 -14.65 -2.13
N LEU A 337 -12.87 -14.19 -2.74
CA LEU A 337 -14.26 -14.49 -2.32
C LEU A 337 -14.89 -15.65 -3.09
N HIS A 338 -14.26 -16.09 -4.18
CA HIS A 338 -14.82 -17.01 -5.17
C HIS A 338 -15.48 -18.25 -4.54
N ASP A 339 -14.75 -18.99 -3.71
CA ASP A 339 -15.24 -20.24 -3.13
C ASP A 339 -16.48 -20.05 -2.25
N LEU A 340 -16.54 -18.92 -1.52
CA LEU A 340 -17.70 -18.56 -0.71
C LEU A 340 -18.91 -18.19 -1.57
N LEU A 341 -18.66 -17.52 -2.70
CA LEU A 341 -19.69 -17.10 -3.66
C LEU A 341 -20.18 -18.29 -4.50
N GLU A 342 -19.29 -19.19 -4.88
CA GLU A 342 -19.61 -20.42 -5.61
C GLU A 342 -20.53 -21.33 -4.79
N GLN A 343 -20.26 -21.50 -3.49
CA GLN A 343 -21.15 -22.25 -2.58
C GLN A 343 -22.55 -21.62 -2.48
N ARG A 344 -22.64 -20.28 -2.64
CA ARG A 344 -23.91 -19.56 -2.58
C ARG A 344 -24.70 -19.61 -3.90
N ASN A 345 -24.04 -19.38 -5.01
CA ASN A 345 -24.66 -19.37 -6.35
C ASN A 345 -23.62 -19.71 -7.43
N PRO A 346 -23.39 -21.00 -7.72
CA PRO A 346 -22.36 -21.43 -8.66
C PRO A 346 -22.56 -20.86 -10.08
N THR A 347 -23.82 -20.79 -10.54
CA THR A 347 -24.13 -20.31 -11.89
C THR A 347 -23.79 -18.84 -12.06
N LEU A 348 -24.17 -18.00 -11.11
CA LEU A 348 -23.89 -16.57 -11.16
C LEU A 348 -22.41 -16.28 -10.94
N THR A 349 -21.73 -17.04 -10.08
CA THR A 349 -20.28 -16.93 -9.86
C THR A 349 -19.49 -17.25 -11.12
N ALA A 350 -19.87 -18.32 -11.83
CA ALA A 350 -19.25 -18.67 -13.12
C ALA A 350 -19.48 -17.57 -14.19
N LYS A 351 -20.71 -17.01 -14.26
CA LYS A 351 -21.03 -15.88 -15.14
C LYS A 351 -20.15 -14.67 -14.86
N VAL A 352 -20.02 -14.28 -13.60
CA VAL A 352 -19.18 -13.15 -13.15
C VAL A 352 -17.71 -13.39 -13.52
N MET A 353 -17.18 -14.59 -13.32
CA MET A 353 -15.82 -14.93 -13.74
C MET A 353 -15.62 -14.79 -15.25
N THR A 354 -16.58 -15.21 -16.05
CA THR A 354 -16.55 -15.05 -17.52
C THR A 354 -16.51 -13.56 -17.89
N GLN A 355 -17.36 -12.73 -17.28
CA GLN A 355 -17.38 -11.29 -17.52
C GLN A 355 -16.04 -10.61 -17.14
N PHE A 356 -15.39 -11.03 -16.03
CA PHE A 356 -14.05 -10.57 -15.68
C PHE A 356 -13.03 -10.93 -16.77
N THR A 357 -13.06 -12.17 -17.25
CA THR A 357 -12.13 -12.64 -18.29
C THR A 357 -12.30 -11.88 -19.60
N GLU A 358 -13.53 -11.66 -20.02
CA GLU A 358 -13.86 -10.90 -21.25
C GLU A 358 -13.40 -9.43 -21.13
N LEU A 359 -13.74 -8.76 -20.02
CA LEU A 359 -13.31 -7.39 -19.77
C LEU A 359 -11.78 -7.28 -19.74
N GLY A 360 -11.10 -8.18 -19.03
CA GLY A 360 -9.64 -8.22 -18.94
C GLY A 360 -8.97 -8.42 -20.31
N THR A 361 -9.55 -9.26 -21.17
CA THR A 361 -9.06 -9.47 -22.52
C THR A 361 -9.13 -8.19 -23.36
N VAL A 362 -10.26 -7.48 -23.32
CA VAL A 362 -10.44 -6.21 -24.03
C VAL A 362 -9.49 -5.13 -23.52
N LEU A 363 -9.30 -5.01 -22.21
CA LEU A 363 -8.36 -4.06 -21.62
C LEU A 363 -6.92 -4.37 -22.03
N ALA A 364 -6.51 -5.65 -22.02
CA ALA A 364 -5.17 -6.08 -22.45
C ALA A 364 -4.92 -5.80 -23.94
N GLN A 365 -5.91 -6.03 -24.81
CA GLN A 365 -5.82 -5.70 -26.24
C GLN A 365 -5.63 -4.20 -26.46
N THR A 366 -6.31 -3.35 -25.67
CA THR A 366 -6.14 -1.89 -25.72
C THR A 366 -4.75 -1.48 -25.22
N GLY A 367 -4.28 -2.05 -24.10
CA GLY A 367 -2.94 -1.79 -23.58
C GLY A 367 -1.83 -2.16 -24.56
N ASN A 368 -2.01 -3.25 -25.31
CA ASN A 368 -1.10 -3.69 -26.38
C ASN A 368 -1.33 -2.98 -27.73
N ARG A 369 -2.26 -2.02 -27.78
CA ARG A 369 -2.63 -1.27 -29.01
C ARG A 369 -3.08 -2.16 -30.19
N GLN A 370 -3.62 -3.35 -29.90
CA GLN A 370 -4.14 -4.27 -30.92
C GLN A 370 -5.52 -3.82 -31.40
N THR A 371 -6.43 -3.58 -30.44
CA THR A 371 -7.78 -3.08 -30.67
C THR A 371 -8.13 -2.12 -29.54
N VAL A 372 -8.71 -0.96 -29.85
CA VAL A 372 -9.17 0.02 -28.87
C VAL A 372 -10.69 -0.04 -28.83
N ALA A 373 -11.24 -0.49 -27.71
CA ALA A 373 -12.69 -0.55 -27.51
C ALA A 373 -13.31 0.84 -27.29
N ASP A 374 -14.57 0.96 -27.65
CA ASP A 374 -15.33 2.18 -27.30
C ASP A 374 -15.48 2.29 -25.78
N PRO A 375 -15.14 3.44 -25.15
CA PRO A 375 -15.35 3.66 -23.72
C PRO A 375 -16.76 3.35 -23.21
N ALA A 376 -17.78 3.58 -24.03
CA ALA A 376 -19.16 3.24 -23.69
C ALA A 376 -19.37 1.71 -23.54
N MET A 377 -18.67 0.89 -24.31
CA MET A 377 -18.69 -0.57 -24.18
C MET A 377 -18.06 -1.02 -22.86
N ILE A 378 -16.91 -0.46 -22.50
CA ILE A 378 -16.22 -0.77 -21.23
C ILE A 378 -17.10 -0.37 -20.05
N ARG A 379 -17.72 0.81 -20.09
CA ARG A 379 -18.67 1.27 -19.08
C ARG A 379 -19.85 0.30 -18.93
N ALA A 380 -20.52 -0.05 -20.03
CA ALA A 380 -21.66 -0.97 -20.01
C ALA A 380 -21.26 -2.38 -19.49
N ALA A 381 -20.12 -2.91 -19.92
CA ALA A 381 -19.61 -4.20 -19.43
C ALA A 381 -19.34 -4.16 -17.91
N THR A 382 -18.74 -3.09 -17.43
CA THR A 382 -18.45 -2.91 -16.01
C THR A 382 -19.72 -2.72 -15.16
N GLU A 383 -20.70 -1.95 -15.64
CA GLU A 383 -21.98 -1.74 -14.96
C GLU A 383 -22.79 -3.05 -14.86
N ASN A 384 -22.80 -3.86 -15.92
CA ASN A 384 -23.41 -5.18 -15.91
C ASN A 384 -22.75 -6.11 -14.90
N LEU A 385 -21.42 -6.13 -14.87
CA LEU A 385 -20.63 -6.91 -13.89
C LEU A 385 -20.91 -6.46 -12.45
N ILE A 386 -20.96 -5.16 -12.18
CA ILE A 386 -21.31 -4.61 -10.86
C ILE A 386 -22.75 -4.99 -10.45
N THR A 387 -23.69 -4.98 -11.39
CA THR A 387 -25.08 -5.38 -11.15
C THR A 387 -25.18 -6.86 -10.74
N ASP A 388 -24.50 -7.73 -11.49
CA ASP A 388 -24.43 -9.16 -11.14
C ASP A 388 -23.76 -9.39 -9.79
N LEU A 389 -22.68 -8.64 -9.48
CA LEU A 389 -22.01 -8.69 -8.19
C LEU A 389 -22.91 -8.22 -7.03
N HIS A 390 -23.70 -7.16 -7.20
CA HIS A 390 -24.65 -6.74 -6.17
C HIS A 390 -25.72 -7.80 -5.88
N THR A 391 -26.07 -8.62 -6.89
CA THR A 391 -26.96 -9.76 -6.71
C THR A 391 -26.27 -10.95 -6.02
N LEU A 392 -24.99 -11.16 -6.34
CA LEU A 392 -24.21 -12.30 -5.84
C LEU A 392 -23.72 -12.09 -4.41
N LEU A 393 -23.23 -10.88 -4.08
CA LEU A 393 -22.68 -10.54 -2.77
C LEU A 393 -23.77 -10.45 -1.69
N PRO A 394 -23.57 -11.04 -0.49
CA PRO A 394 -24.46 -10.86 0.63
C PRO A 394 -24.63 -9.37 0.99
N PRO A 395 -25.82 -8.91 1.40
CA PRO A 395 -26.04 -7.50 1.76
C PRO A 395 -25.12 -7.01 2.88
N GLU A 396 -24.77 -7.88 3.83
CA GLU A 396 -23.85 -7.59 4.93
C GLU A 396 -22.40 -7.32 4.45
N TRP A 397 -22.01 -7.81 3.27
CA TRP A 397 -20.69 -7.58 2.68
C TRP A 397 -20.63 -6.31 1.82
N GLN A 398 -21.80 -5.74 1.47
CA GLN A 398 -21.92 -4.54 0.64
C GLN A 398 -21.90 -3.23 1.46
N LYS A 399 -21.58 -3.32 2.75
CA LYS A 399 -21.41 -2.14 3.59
C LYS A 399 -20.24 -1.32 3.11
N GLN A 400 -20.39 0.01 3.12
CA GLN A 400 -19.28 0.89 2.77
C GLN A 400 -18.13 0.71 3.76
N ASP A 401 -16.96 0.42 3.23
CA ASP A 401 -15.72 0.37 3.95
C ASP A 401 -14.76 1.43 3.39
N ASN A 402 -14.33 2.36 4.24
CA ASN A 402 -13.43 3.45 3.86
C ASN A 402 -12.02 2.95 3.52
N SER A 403 -11.67 1.73 3.92
CA SER A 403 -10.37 1.12 3.63
C SER A 403 -10.10 0.94 2.14
N ALA A 404 -11.16 0.76 1.34
CA ALA A 404 -11.03 0.57 -0.10
C ALA A 404 -10.41 1.78 -0.82
N ASP A 405 -10.63 3.00 -0.31
CA ASP A 405 -10.01 4.21 -0.88
C ASP A 405 -8.50 4.21 -0.62
N PHE A 406 -8.05 3.83 0.58
CA PHE A 406 -6.63 3.69 0.91
C PHE A 406 -5.96 2.56 0.11
N ASP A 407 -6.67 1.48 -0.18
CA ASP A 407 -6.17 0.38 -1.01
C ASP A 407 -5.92 0.83 -2.47
N VAL A 408 -6.79 1.68 -3.01
CA VAL A 408 -6.58 2.31 -4.34
C VAL A 408 -5.32 3.16 -4.33
N ILE A 409 -5.17 4.04 -3.35
CA ILE A 409 -3.99 4.91 -3.21
C ILE A 409 -2.71 4.08 -3.15
N ARG A 410 -2.68 3.00 -2.33
CA ARG A 410 -1.53 2.10 -2.25
C ARG A 410 -1.22 1.43 -3.58
N SER A 411 -2.25 0.99 -4.32
CA SER A 411 -2.07 0.36 -5.63
C SER A 411 -1.43 1.30 -6.65
N ILE A 412 -1.83 2.58 -6.66
CA ILE A 412 -1.24 3.59 -7.56
C ILE A 412 0.21 3.91 -7.13
N LEU A 413 0.47 4.00 -5.83
CA LEU A 413 1.82 4.18 -5.31
C LEU A 413 2.74 2.98 -5.63
N ASP A 414 2.22 1.76 -5.70
CA ASP A 414 2.97 0.60 -6.18
C ASP A 414 3.35 0.73 -7.66
N GLN A 415 2.47 1.28 -8.49
CA GLN A 415 2.80 1.60 -9.89
C GLN A 415 3.89 2.67 -9.97
N MET A 416 3.83 3.70 -9.13
CA MET A 416 4.90 4.70 -9.01
C MET A 416 6.26 4.05 -8.74
N GLU A 417 6.34 3.13 -7.76
CA GLU A 417 7.60 2.42 -7.49
C GLU A 417 8.06 1.53 -8.65
N HIS A 418 7.13 0.87 -9.33
CA HIS A 418 7.46 0.08 -10.51
C HIS A 418 8.05 0.94 -11.62
N ALA A 419 7.49 2.13 -11.87
CA ALA A 419 8.01 3.09 -12.83
C ALA A 419 9.41 3.59 -12.44
N VAL A 420 9.66 3.87 -11.16
CA VAL A 420 11.00 4.23 -10.66
C VAL A 420 12.02 3.11 -10.92
N ARG A 421 11.67 1.85 -10.63
CA ARG A 421 12.55 0.70 -10.88
C ARG A 421 12.86 0.50 -12.36
N ALA A 422 11.93 0.88 -13.23
CA ALA A 422 12.11 0.87 -14.68
C ALA A 422 12.89 2.10 -15.21
N GLY A 423 13.17 3.10 -14.36
CA GLY A 423 13.79 4.36 -14.76
C GLY A 423 12.84 5.35 -15.43
N GLU A 424 11.52 5.09 -15.40
CA GLU A 424 10.46 5.90 -16.01
C GLU A 424 9.95 6.97 -15.04
N TYR A 425 10.80 7.96 -14.68
CA TYR A 425 10.48 8.93 -13.62
C TYR A 425 9.31 9.87 -13.97
N GLU A 426 9.05 10.16 -15.24
CA GLU A 426 7.88 10.93 -15.66
C GLU A 426 6.57 10.16 -15.41
N LEU A 427 6.59 8.86 -15.66
CA LEU A 427 5.46 7.97 -15.33
C LEU A 427 5.28 7.84 -13.82
N ALA A 428 6.39 7.76 -13.06
CA ALA A 428 6.36 7.74 -11.61
C ALA A 428 5.73 9.02 -11.04
N GLU A 429 6.06 10.19 -11.58
CA GLU A 429 5.47 11.47 -11.17
C GLU A 429 3.97 11.52 -11.48
N SER A 430 3.55 11.04 -12.64
CA SER A 430 2.13 10.97 -12.98
C SER A 430 1.36 10.07 -12.01
N ALA A 431 1.89 8.87 -11.70
CA ALA A 431 1.27 7.96 -10.73
C ALA A 431 1.26 8.55 -9.30
N ARG A 432 2.30 9.31 -8.90
CA ARG A 432 2.31 10.02 -7.61
C ARG A 432 1.19 11.06 -7.53
N LEU A 433 1.03 11.86 -8.60
CA LEU A 433 -0.03 12.87 -8.69
C LEU A 433 -1.41 12.26 -8.64
N GLU A 434 -1.63 11.13 -9.34
CA GLU A 434 -2.89 10.40 -9.32
C GLU A 434 -3.19 9.82 -7.92
N ALA A 435 -2.20 9.23 -7.24
CA ALA A 435 -2.36 8.77 -5.87
C ALA A 435 -2.75 9.91 -4.91
N TYR A 436 -2.17 11.10 -5.11
CA TYR A 436 -2.52 12.29 -4.34
C TYR A 436 -3.94 12.78 -4.65
N ALA A 437 -4.34 12.82 -5.92
CA ALA A 437 -5.71 13.17 -6.31
C ALA A 437 -6.75 12.21 -5.73
N MET A 438 -6.45 10.91 -5.72
CA MET A 438 -7.31 9.90 -5.07
C MET A 438 -7.41 10.12 -3.56
N MET A 439 -6.34 10.61 -2.91
CA MET A 439 -6.36 11.00 -1.51
C MET A 439 -7.32 12.18 -1.28
N GLU A 440 -7.25 13.22 -2.11
CA GLU A 440 -8.10 14.41 -2.01
C GLU A 440 -9.59 14.09 -2.26
N ILE A 441 -9.90 13.32 -3.31
CA ILE A 441 -11.28 12.98 -3.69
C ILE A 441 -11.92 12.01 -2.67
N GLY A 442 -11.16 11.11 -2.06
CA GLY A 442 -11.65 10.03 -1.21
C GLY A 442 -11.51 10.31 0.29
N PRO A 443 -10.37 9.96 0.90
CA PRO A 443 -10.19 9.99 2.36
C PRO A 443 -10.10 11.38 2.96
N GLU A 444 -9.60 12.39 2.26
CA GLU A 444 -9.24 13.70 2.83
C GLU A 444 -10.40 14.38 3.55
N ALA A 445 -11.57 14.45 2.93
CA ALA A 445 -12.74 15.07 3.56
C ALA A 445 -13.11 14.40 4.88
N LYS A 446 -12.94 13.07 4.97
CA LYS A 446 -13.16 12.30 6.19
C LYS A 446 -12.05 12.54 7.22
N LEU A 447 -10.79 12.62 6.77
CA LEU A 447 -9.67 12.93 7.66
C LEU A 447 -9.80 14.32 8.26
N ILE A 448 -10.15 15.34 7.48
CA ILE A 448 -10.40 16.69 7.99
C ILE A 448 -11.47 16.68 9.08
N ALA A 449 -12.53 15.90 8.90
CA ALA A 449 -13.64 15.84 9.84
C ALA A 449 -13.33 15.03 11.11
N PHE A 450 -12.62 13.91 10.99
CA PHE A 450 -12.51 12.92 12.08
C PHE A 450 -11.09 12.71 12.61
N ALA A 451 -10.06 13.01 11.82
CA ALA A 451 -8.66 12.79 12.17
C ALA A 451 -7.74 13.83 11.49
N PRO A 452 -7.97 15.15 11.72
CA PRO A 452 -7.34 16.24 10.95
C PRO A 452 -5.81 16.27 11.06
N GLN A 453 -5.22 15.66 12.09
CA GLN A 453 -3.77 15.60 12.28
C GLN A 453 -3.03 14.81 11.19
N TYR A 454 -3.70 13.85 10.52
CA TYR A 454 -3.04 13.02 9.49
C TYR A 454 -2.92 13.72 8.14
N LYS A 455 -3.84 14.64 7.79
CA LYS A 455 -3.81 15.34 6.50
C LYS A 455 -2.44 16.00 6.23
N PRO A 456 -1.94 16.93 7.06
CA PRO A 456 -0.69 17.61 6.77
C PRO A 456 0.52 16.66 6.76
N ILE A 457 0.48 15.57 7.54
CA ILE A 457 1.57 14.58 7.56
C ILE A 457 1.61 13.83 6.23
N ILE A 458 0.45 13.37 5.73
CA ILE A 458 0.33 12.67 4.44
C ILE A 458 0.78 13.60 3.31
N GLU A 459 0.27 14.83 3.26
CA GLU A 459 0.67 15.83 2.25
C GLU A 459 2.18 16.06 2.23
N ASN A 460 2.81 16.18 3.40
CA ASN A 460 4.24 16.36 3.48
C ASN A 460 5.01 15.19 2.86
N TYR A 461 4.62 13.95 3.05
CA TYR A 461 5.25 12.81 2.39
C TYR A 461 5.09 12.85 0.87
N PHE A 462 3.95 13.32 0.37
CA PHE A 462 3.76 13.48 -1.07
C PHE A 462 4.60 14.62 -1.67
N TRP A 463 4.80 15.74 -0.95
CA TRP A 463 5.37 16.97 -1.50
C TRP A 463 6.75 17.33 -0.96
N TYR A 464 6.84 17.67 0.31
CA TYR A 464 8.00 18.36 0.88
C TYR A 464 8.93 17.43 1.66
N GLY A 465 8.39 16.42 2.29
CA GLY A 465 9.07 15.52 3.21
C GLY A 465 8.60 15.72 4.66
N GLN A 466 8.84 14.69 5.47
CA GLN A 466 8.44 14.63 6.87
C GLN A 466 9.53 13.90 7.67
N HIS A 467 9.90 14.44 8.83
CA HIS A 467 11.01 13.94 9.64
C HIS A 467 12.32 13.82 8.81
N ASP A 468 12.95 12.66 8.80
CA ASP A 468 14.18 12.41 8.04
C ASP A 468 13.96 12.00 6.58
N HIS A 469 12.71 11.93 6.12
CA HIS A 469 12.34 11.55 4.76
C HIS A 469 12.03 12.78 3.91
N LYS A 470 12.64 12.86 2.73
CA LYS A 470 12.28 13.84 1.70
C LYS A 470 10.96 13.42 1.04
N GLY A 471 10.19 14.40 0.54
CA GLY A 471 8.93 14.12 -0.14
C GLY A 471 9.09 13.36 -1.45
N LEU A 472 8.09 12.55 -1.79
CA LEU A 472 8.10 11.76 -3.04
C LEU A 472 8.28 12.64 -4.28
N ALA A 473 7.61 13.81 -4.34
CA ALA A 473 7.76 14.76 -5.44
C ALA A 473 9.23 15.18 -5.62
N TYR A 474 9.89 15.59 -4.54
CA TYR A 474 11.29 15.99 -4.57
C TYR A 474 12.21 14.84 -5.02
N LEU A 475 11.99 13.62 -4.47
CA LEU A 475 12.81 12.46 -4.79
C LEU A 475 12.67 12.04 -6.27
N ILE A 476 11.46 12.07 -6.81
CA ILE A 476 11.19 11.73 -8.21
C ILE A 476 11.81 12.77 -9.14
N GLU A 477 11.67 14.07 -8.84
CA GLU A 477 12.28 15.18 -9.61
C GLU A 477 13.80 15.06 -9.65
N GLN A 478 14.43 14.73 -8.51
CA GLN A 478 15.88 14.52 -8.43
C GLN A 478 16.35 13.17 -8.99
N ARG A 479 15.44 12.33 -9.51
CA ARG A 479 15.72 10.98 -9.97
C ARG A 479 16.49 10.15 -8.92
N ALA A 480 16.05 10.27 -7.67
CA ALA A 480 16.64 9.58 -6.54
C ALA A 480 16.60 8.04 -6.73
N SER A 481 17.42 7.33 -5.97
CA SER A 481 17.47 5.87 -6.04
C SER A 481 16.13 5.24 -5.64
N SER A 482 15.83 4.07 -6.22
CA SER A 482 14.63 3.31 -5.84
C SER A 482 14.58 2.99 -4.34
N THR A 483 15.74 2.87 -3.68
CA THR A 483 15.84 2.62 -2.23
C THR A 483 15.38 3.82 -1.40
N GLU A 484 15.76 5.06 -1.80
CA GLU A 484 15.33 6.27 -1.09
C GLU A 484 13.83 6.51 -1.26
N ILE A 485 13.31 6.32 -2.48
CA ILE A 485 11.87 6.44 -2.76
C ILE A 485 11.08 5.39 -1.99
N ALA A 486 11.55 4.13 -1.96
CA ALA A 486 10.92 3.06 -1.19
C ALA A 486 10.88 3.37 0.32
N ALA A 487 11.94 3.94 0.90
CA ALA A 487 11.96 4.32 2.31
C ALA A 487 10.90 5.38 2.65
N THR A 488 10.76 6.42 1.81
CA THR A 488 9.70 7.43 1.98
C THR A 488 8.31 6.82 1.77
N ARG A 489 8.17 5.91 0.79
CA ARG A 489 6.95 5.18 0.51
C ARG A 489 6.50 4.32 1.70
N GLU A 490 7.42 3.61 2.33
CA GLU A 490 7.15 2.80 3.52
C GLU A 490 6.67 3.67 4.70
N ALA A 491 7.33 4.82 4.92
CA ALA A 491 6.92 5.77 5.95
C ALA A 491 5.53 6.36 5.67
N LEU A 492 5.21 6.67 4.41
CA LEU A 492 3.87 7.10 4.00
C LEU A 492 2.83 6.00 4.24
N ASP A 493 3.13 4.73 3.90
CA ASP A 493 2.23 3.61 4.13
C ASP A 493 1.88 3.40 5.61
N GLN A 494 2.85 3.61 6.50
CA GLN A 494 2.60 3.57 7.93
C GLN A 494 1.57 4.64 8.31
N VAL A 495 1.75 5.88 7.88
CA VAL A 495 0.81 6.99 8.19
C VAL A 495 -0.56 6.77 7.55
N LEU A 496 -0.62 6.27 6.31
CA LEU A 496 -1.89 5.89 5.66
C LEU A 496 -2.62 4.79 6.46
N SER A 497 -1.88 3.83 7.02
CA SER A 497 -2.47 2.77 7.85
C SER A 497 -2.99 3.30 9.19
N GLU A 498 -2.28 4.22 9.83
CA GLU A 498 -2.74 4.88 11.06
C GLU A 498 -3.98 5.74 10.80
N ALA A 499 -3.99 6.50 9.69
CA ALA A 499 -5.13 7.30 9.26
C ALA A 499 -6.36 6.43 8.96
N GLU A 500 -6.17 5.29 8.28
CA GLU A 500 -7.21 4.31 8.01
C GLU A 500 -7.82 3.76 9.31
N GLN A 501 -6.99 3.38 10.28
CA GLN A 501 -7.43 2.89 11.59
C GLN A 501 -8.19 3.97 12.38
N ALA A 502 -7.72 5.22 12.35
CA ALA A 502 -8.41 6.34 12.98
C ALA A 502 -9.81 6.56 12.39
N LEU A 503 -9.96 6.43 11.07
CA LEU A 503 -11.26 6.52 10.40
C LEU A 503 -12.14 5.30 10.66
N ALA A 504 -11.58 4.09 10.78
CA ALA A 504 -12.33 2.88 11.09
C ALA A 504 -12.99 2.98 12.48
N GLY A 505 -12.29 3.51 13.47
CA GLY A 505 -12.83 3.77 14.81
C GLY A 505 -13.89 4.87 14.86
N SER A 506 -13.87 5.81 13.91
CA SER A 506 -14.79 6.97 13.86
C SER A 506 -16.16 6.66 13.25
N ASN A 507 -16.34 5.51 12.61
CA ASN A 507 -17.61 5.12 11.97
C ASN A 507 -18.71 4.65 12.95
N ALA A 508 -18.41 4.56 14.25
CA ALA A 508 -19.42 4.27 15.25
C ALA A 508 -20.43 5.46 15.34
N PRO A 509 -21.75 5.23 15.28
CA PRO A 509 -22.74 6.31 15.32
C PRO A 509 -22.54 7.32 16.45
N PRO A 510 -22.14 6.93 17.68
CA PRO A 510 -21.83 7.89 18.73
C PRO A 510 -20.62 8.80 18.43
N ALA A 511 -19.58 8.28 17.79
CA ALA A 511 -18.39 9.07 17.44
C ALA A 511 -18.71 10.12 16.36
N ILE A 512 -19.48 9.75 15.34
CA ILE A 512 -19.96 10.68 14.30
C ILE A 512 -20.78 11.80 14.90
N ILE A 513 -21.74 11.47 15.78
CA ILE A 513 -22.60 12.46 16.45
C ILE A 513 -21.77 13.38 17.35
N THR A 514 -20.81 12.84 18.11
CA THR A 514 -19.97 13.62 19.01
C THR A 514 -19.08 14.59 18.23
N ASN A 515 -18.42 14.11 17.15
CA ASN A 515 -17.55 14.96 16.33
C ASN A 515 -18.35 16.07 15.61
N ALA A 516 -19.51 15.71 15.03
CA ALA A 516 -20.40 16.70 14.43
C ALA A 516 -20.88 17.73 15.47
N ALA A 517 -21.23 17.30 16.67
CA ALA A 517 -21.64 18.18 17.76
C ALA A 517 -20.52 19.15 18.20
N VAL A 518 -19.26 18.68 18.28
CA VAL A 518 -18.09 19.51 18.61
C VAL A 518 -17.87 20.59 17.56
N ILE A 519 -17.96 20.24 16.27
CA ILE A 519 -17.80 21.21 15.17
C ILE A 519 -18.92 22.25 15.22
N VAL A 520 -20.18 21.83 15.31
CA VAL A 520 -21.33 22.74 15.38
C VAL A 520 -21.26 23.64 16.63
N PHE A 521 -20.80 23.07 17.75
CA PHE A 521 -20.63 23.85 18.99
C PHE A 521 -19.54 24.91 18.84
N ARG A 522 -18.39 24.59 18.22
CA ARG A 522 -17.30 25.54 17.97
C ARG A 522 -17.77 26.69 17.07
N GLU A 523 -18.33 26.38 15.90
CA GLU A 523 -18.83 27.39 14.97
C GLU A 523 -19.99 28.21 15.56
N GLY A 524 -20.86 27.53 16.32
CA GLY A 524 -21.94 28.20 17.06
C GLY A 524 -21.43 29.17 18.12
N LEU A 525 -20.36 28.81 18.84
CA LEU A 525 -19.70 29.69 19.82
C LEU A 525 -19.11 30.95 19.15
N GLU A 526 -18.46 30.80 18.01
CA GLU A 526 -17.93 31.93 17.24
C GLU A 526 -19.05 32.90 16.84
N ALA A 527 -20.17 32.39 16.30
CA ALA A 527 -21.32 33.19 15.96
C ALA A 527 -21.93 33.92 17.18
N VAL A 528 -22.03 33.23 18.33
CA VAL A 528 -22.54 33.81 19.57
C VAL A 528 -21.60 34.90 20.11
N LEU A 529 -20.28 34.70 20.03
CA LEU A 529 -19.27 35.70 20.46
C LEU A 529 -19.35 36.98 19.61
N ILE A 530 -19.52 36.82 18.27
CA ILE A 530 -19.70 37.97 17.36
C ILE A 530 -20.99 38.75 17.72
N LEU A 531 -22.10 38.04 17.87
CA LEU A 531 -23.37 38.65 18.25
C LEU A 531 -23.32 39.34 19.63
N ALA A 532 -22.69 38.69 20.59
CA ALA A 532 -22.51 39.23 21.94
C ALA A 532 -21.63 40.50 21.94
N SER A 533 -20.55 40.50 21.18
CA SER A 533 -19.66 41.65 20.99
C SER A 533 -20.41 42.81 20.35
N LEU A 534 -21.17 42.59 19.29
CA LEU A 534 -22.00 43.59 18.64
C LEU A 534 -23.07 44.15 19.61
N MET A 535 -23.77 43.28 20.34
CA MET A 535 -24.76 43.71 21.34
C MET A 535 -24.15 44.48 22.51
N GLY A 536 -22.92 44.13 22.93
CA GLY A 536 -22.17 44.83 23.97
C GLY A 536 -21.70 46.24 23.55
N SER A 537 -21.52 46.47 22.26
CA SER A 537 -21.14 47.78 21.69
C SER A 537 -22.27 48.80 21.69
N PHE A 538 -23.53 48.38 21.81
CA PHE A 538 -24.69 49.26 21.83
C PHE A 538 -24.89 49.94 23.20
N LYS A 539 -24.15 51.01 23.45
CA LYS A 539 -24.13 51.74 24.76
C LYS A 539 -25.21 52.83 24.82
N THR A 540 -25.56 53.50 23.72
CA THR A 540 -26.50 54.62 23.68
C THR A 540 -27.93 54.21 23.43
N ALA A 541 -28.93 55.06 23.83
CA ALA A 541 -30.35 54.77 23.62
C ALA A 541 -30.73 54.66 22.12
N ALA A 542 -30.05 55.40 21.24
CA ALA A 542 -30.22 55.32 19.78
C ALA A 542 -29.71 54.01 19.25
N GLN A 543 -28.54 53.51 19.69
CA GLN A 543 -27.94 52.24 19.30
C GLN A 543 -28.75 51.03 19.80
N ARG A 544 -29.41 51.14 20.95
CA ARG A 544 -30.27 50.05 21.47
C ARG A 544 -31.47 49.75 20.57
N ARG A 545 -31.90 50.70 19.74
CA ARG A 545 -32.93 50.43 18.69
C ARG A 545 -32.47 49.48 17.63
N LEU A 546 -31.17 49.33 17.39
CA LEU A 546 -30.58 48.39 16.41
C LEU A 546 -30.59 46.92 16.87
N ARG A 547 -30.92 46.65 18.16
CA ARG A 547 -31.07 45.27 18.65
C ARG A 547 -32.14 44.47 17.95
N ARG A 548 -33.31 45.11 17.64
CA ARG A 548 -34.41 44.44 16.90
C ARG A 548 -33.99 44.03 15.49
N PRO A 549 -33.43 44.93 14.64
CA PRO A 549 -32.89 44.51 13.34
C PRO A 549 -31.83 43.42 13.42
N LEU A 550 -30.95 43.45 14.45
CA LEU A 550 -29.92 42.44 14.63
C LEU A 550 -30.53 41.03 14.86
N TRP A 551 -31.52 40.91 15.75
CA TRP A 551 -32.22 39.65 15.99
C TRP A 551 -33.04 39.17 14.79
N ILE A 552 -33.64 40.10 14.03
CA ILE A 552 -34.34 39.76 12.77
C ILE A 552 -33.31 39.25 11.77
N GLY A 553 -32.13 39.89 11.66
CA GLY A 553 -31.06 39.46 10.78
C GLY A 553 -30.49 38.07 11.16
N ALA A 554 -30.30 37.79 12.45
CA ALA A 554 -29.87 36.49 12.95
C ALA A 554 -30.94 35.40 12.65
N GLY A 555 -32.22 35.71 12.83
CA GLY A 555 -33.32 34.79 12.49
C GLY A 555 -33.42 34.52 10.98
N LEU A 556 -33.26 35.55 10.14
CA LEU A 556 -33.21 35.39 8.68
C LEU A 556 -31.98 34.56 8.24
N ALA A 557 -30.82 34.76 8.87
CA ALA A 557 -29.64 33.96 8.59
C ALA A 557 -29.87 32.47 8.91
N LEU A 558 -30.46 32.18 10.07
CA LEU A 558 -30.82 30.80 10.46
C LEU A 558 -31.82 30.18 9.46
N PHE A 559 -32.82 30.94 9.06
CA PHE A 559 -33.80 30.49 8.05
C PHE A 559 -33.14 30.24 6.68
N ALA A 560 -32.27 31.16 6.25
CA ALA A 560 -31.48 30.99 5.01
C ALA A 560 -30.59 29.75 5.06
N THR A 561 -29.95 29.50 6.19
CA THR A 561 -29.11 28.28 6.40
C THR A 561 -29.95 27.01 6.27
N MET A 562 -31.13 26.95 6.89
CA MET A 562 -32.05 25.81 6.76
C MET A 562 -32.53 25.64 5.30
N LEU A 563 -32.90 26.73 4.65
CA LEU A 563 -33.33 26.70 3.25
C LEU A 563 -32.21 26.21 2.33
N THR A 564 -30.98 26.72 2.53
CA THR A 564 -29.80 26.30 1.78
C THR A 564 -29.50 24.83 2.02
N TRP A 565 -29.66 24.33 3.26
CA TRP A 565 -29.46 22.91 3.57
C TRP A 565 -30.46 22.01 2.82
N PHE A 566 -31.76 22.38 2.78
CA PHE A 566 -32.75 21.63 2.01
C PHE A 566 -32.50 21.69 0.50
N LEU A 567 -32.10 22.84 -0.02
CA LEU A 567 -31.76 23.00 -1.44
C LEU A 567 -30.48 22.21 -1.80
N ALA A 568 -29.47 22.22 -0.93
CA ALA A 568 -28.23 21.47 -1.12
C ALA A 568 -28.49 19.97 -1.17
N GLN A 569 -29.36 19.43 -0.31
CA GLN A 569 -29.73 18.00 -0.35
C GLN A 569 -30.32 17.60 -1.71
N GLY A 570 -31.20 18.42 -2.27
CA GLY A 570 -31.79 18.18 -3.59
C GLY A 570 -30.79 18.39 -4.75
N ALA A 571 -29.98 19.46 -4.68
CA ALA A 571 -28.99 19.79 -5.69
C ALA A 571 -27.83 18.80 -5.72
N LEU A 572 -27.34 18.35 -4.56
CA LEU A 572 -26.26 17.34 -4.46
C LEU A 572 -26.67 16.01 -5.09
N MET A 573 -27.91 15.56 -4.88
CA MET A 573 -28.43 14.36 -5.54
C MET A 573 -28.55 14.53 -7.07
N ALA A 574 -28.91 15.69 -7.56
CA ALA A 574 -29.07 15.96 -8.98
C ALA A 574 -27.73 16.22 -9.70
N MET A 575 -26.75 16.77 -8.98
CA MET A 575 -25.47 17.26 -9.52
C MET A 575 -24.26 16.41 -9.13
N ALA A 576 -24.45 15.26 -8.47
CA ALA A 576 -23.36 14.37 -8.08
C ALA A 576 -22.42 13.97 -9.26
N ARG A 577 -22.94 14.03 -10.49
CA ARG A 577 -22.17 13.78 -11.73
C ARG A 577 -21.27 14.97 -12.18
N PHE A 578 -21.37 16.13 -11.54
CA PHE A 578 -20.63 17.35 -11.89
C PHE A 578 -19.76 17.85 -10.71
N GLY A 579 -19.27 16.97 -9.87
CA GLY A 579 -18.62 17.28 -8.58
C GLY A 579 -17.63 18.44 -8.63
N GLU A 580 -16.60 18.38 -9.48
CA GLU A 580 -15.56 19.41 -9.59
C GLU A 580 -16.11 20.78 -10.09
N THR A 581 -17.04 20.75 -11.04
CA THR A 581 -17.66 21.99 -11.55
C THR A 581 -18.53 22.66 -10.48
N LEU A 582 -19.20 21.88 -9.64
CA LEU A 582 -20.00 22.38 -8.52
C LEU A 582 -19.11 23.03 -7.46
N GLU A 583 -17.99 22.41 -7.11
CA GLU A 583 -17.02 22.93 -6.14
C GLU A 583 -16.44 24.27 -6.60
N ALA A 584 -16.03 24.37 -7.87
CA ALA A 584 -15.54 25.60 -8.47
C ALA A 584 -16.59 26.73 -8.43
N ILE A 585 -17.86 26.42 -8.74
CA ILE A 585 -18.96 27.39 -8.71
C ILE A 585 -19.24 27.85 -7.27
N VAL A 586 -19.30 26.94 -6.30
CA VAL A 586 -19.54 27.26 -4.90
C VAL A 586 -18.40 28.12 -4.33
N SER A 587 -17.15 27.78 -4.65
CA SER A 587 -15.97 28.55 -4.26
C SER A 587 -15.99 29.97 -4.85
N LEU A 588 -16.34 30.13 -6.11
CA LEU A 588 -16.50 31.44 -6.75
C LEU A 588 -17.60 32.28 -6.10
N ILE A 589 -18.73 31.66 -5.76
CA ILE A 589 -19.84 32.33 -5.04
C ILE A 589 -19.35 32.76 -3.65
N ALA A 590 -18.65 31.91 -2.92
CA ALA A 590 -18.09 32.22 -1.60
C ALA A 590 -17.12 33.40 -1.66
N ILE A 591 -16.21 33.42 -2.62
CA ILE A 591 -15.27 34.53 -2.88
C ILE A 591 -16.04 35.81 -3.20
N ALA A 592 -17.05 35.75 -4.06
CA ALA A 592 -17.85 36.92 -4.44
C ALA A 592 -18.60 37.50 -3.22
N VAL A 593 -19.17 36.65 -2.37
CA VAL A 593 -19.85 37.04 -1.12
C VAL A 593 -18.86 37.69 -0.15
N LEU A 594 -17.68 37.11 -0.01
CA LEU A 594 -16.62 37.60 0.88
C LEU A 594 -16.10 38.96 0.43
N LEU A 595 -15.88 39.15 -0.88
CA LEU A 595 -15.53 40.44 -1.48
C LEU A 595 -16.63 41.49 -1.29
N LEU A 596 -17.91 41.10 -1.44
CA LEU A 596 -19.04 42.00 -1.25
C LEU A 596 -19.13 42.45 0.23
N ILE A 597 -18.99 41.55 1.16
CA ILE A 597 -18.97 41.85 2.60
C ILE A 597 -17.77 42.75 2.93
N THR A 598 -16.60 42.41 2.45
CA THR A 598 -15.35 43.19 2.67
C THR A 598 -15.51 44.59 2.11
N ASN A 599 -15.96 44.72 0.87
CA ASN A 599 -16.19 46.02 0.22
C ASN A 599 -17.29 46.85 0.89
N TRP A 600 -18.31 46.21 1.52
CA TRP A 600 -19.36 46.89 2.24
C TRP A 600 -18.94 47.33 3.66
N PHE A 601 -18.08 46.51 4.35
CA PHE A 601 -17.62 46.80 5.71
C PHE A 601 -16.44 47.79 5.75
N PHE A 602 -15.43 47.64 4.86
CA PHE A 602 -14.19 48.42 4.91
C PHE A 602 -14.37 49.93 4.70
N PRO A 603 -15.17 50.45 3.75
CA PRO A 603 -15.28 51.89 3.53
C PRO A 603 -15.95 52.64 4.67
N ARG A 604 -16.84 52.00 5.45
CA ARG A 604 -17.58 52.68 6.52
C ARG A 604 -16.81 52.81 7.83
N TYR A 605 -15.93 51.87 8.13
CA TYR A 605 -15.20 51.87 9.41
C TYR A 605 -13.83 52.49 9.34
N LEU A 606 -13.15 52.48 8.20
CA LEU A 606 -11.82 53.11 8.02
C LEU A 606 -11.94 54.63 7.87
N LEU A 607 -12.96 55.14 7.26
CA LEU A 607 -13.18 56.60 7.08
C LEU A 607 -13.66 57.26 8.38
N GLU A 608 -14.51 56.61 9.17
CA GLU A 608 -14.95 57.13 10.47
C GLU A 608 -13.88 57.01 11.57
N GLY A 609 -12.94 56.06 11.47
CA GLY A 609 -11.82 55.89 12.42
C GLY A 609 -10.65 56.85 12.15
N LEU A 610 -10.47 57.30 10.91
CA LEU A 610 -9.41 58.25 10.55
C LEU A 610 -9.72 59.70 10.94
N ASP A 611 -10.99 60.07 11.00
CA ASP A 611 -11.43 61.40 11.48
C ASP A 611 -11.22 61.63 13.00
N VAL A 612 -10.94 60.55 13.77
CA VAL A 612 -10.69 60.61 15.20
C VAL A 612 -9.18 60.73 15.52
N ILE A 613 -8.30 60.42 14.56
CA ILE A 613 -6.83 60.38 14.79
C ILE A 613 -6.08 61.57 14.19
N ILE A 614 -6.73 62.39 13.35
CA ILE A 614 -6.10 63.61 12.77
C ILE A 614 -6.83 64.84 13.31
N PRO A 615 -6.27 65.53 14.34
CA PRO A 615 -6.75 66.85 14.69
C PRO A 615 -6.38 67.83 13.57
N SER A 616 -7.40 68.40 12.92
CA SER A 616 -7.38 69.61 12.10
C SER A 616 -6.00 70.12 11.66
N ALA A 617 -5.49 69.60 10.57
CA ALA A 617 -4.49 70.26 9.72
C ALA A 617 -5.10 70.50 8.36
N GLU A 618 -5.34 71.77 8.12
CA GLU A 618 -5.47 72.52 6.90
C GLU A 618 -5.76 71.76 5.59
N LYS A 619 -6.88 72.02 4.99
CA LYS A 619 -7.31 71.62 3.65
C LYS A 619 -6.23 71.98 2.63
N ALA A 620 -5.43 71.05 2.23
CA ALA A 620 -4.61 71.14 1.01
C ALA A 620 -5.34 70.33 -0.09
N ASP A 621 -5.65 71.03 -1.14
CA ASP A 621 -6.27 70.59 -2.37
C ASP A 621 -5.42 69.52 -3.06
N PHE A 622 -5.80 68.22 -3.04
CA PHE A 622 -5.16 67.16 -3.80
C PHE A 622 -5.99 66.85 -5.05
N GLY A 623 -5.51 67.31 -6.16
CA GLY A 623 -5.99 66.93 -7.49
C GLY A 623 -5.68 65.44 -7.81
N PRO A 624 -6.36 64.89 -8.82
CA PRO A 624 -6.28 63.45 -9.12
C PRO A 624 -5.01 63.08 -9.90
N ALA A 625 -3.93 62.86 -9.22
CA ALA A 625 -2.76 62.14 -9.79
C ALA A 625 -1.70 61.88 -8.69
N ASN A 626 -1.56 60.64 -8.26
CA ASN A 626 -0.35 59.92 -7.87
C ASN A 626 -0.56 58.93 -6.74
N TRP A 627 -1.09 57.78 -7.09
CA TRP A 627 -1.15 56.59 -6.22
C TRP A 627 0.20 55.88 -6.05
N THR A 628 1.28 56.38 -6.64
CA THR A 628 2.59 55.72 -6.62
C THR A 628 3.47 56.10 -5.41
N MET A 629 3.04 57.02 -4.52
CA MET A 629 3.87 57.50 -3.41
C MET A 629 3.48 56.96 -2.01
N VAL A 630 2.39 56.16 -1.89
CA VAL A 630 1.95 55.65 -0.56
C VAL A 630 2.64 54.33 -0.20
N TRP A 631 3.30 53.66 -1.15
CA TRP A 631 3.95 52.36 -0.94
C TRP A 631 5.40 52.42 -0.44
N SER A 632 6.01 53.58 -0.36
CA SER A 632 7.44 53.68 -0.02
C SER A 632 7.77 54.01 1.45
N HIS A 633 6.76 54.18 2.33
CA HIS A 633 7.02 54.62 3.70
C HIS A 633 6.30 53.81 4.79
N CYS A 634 5.99 52.52 4.58
CA CYS A 634 5.49 51.66 5.62
C CYS A 634 6.39 50.39 5.80
N PRO A 635 7.45 50.46 6.67
CA PRO A 635 8.37 49.33 6.83
C PRO A 635 7.81 48.14 7.64
N TRP A 636 6.55 48.15 8.05
CA TRP A 636 5.98 47.16 8.99
C TRP A 636 5.08 46.07 8.35
N ILE A 637 4.86 46.08 7.03
CA ILE A 637 3.96 45.10 6.38
C ILE A 637 4.73 43.94 5.71
N CYS A 638 6.07 44.00 5.60
CA CYS A 638 6.87 42.94 4.97
C CYS A 638 7.38 41.84 5.91
N GLN A 639 6.88 41.73 7.14
CA GLN A 639 7.39 40.74 8.10
C GLN A 639 6.44 39.59 8.48
N TYR A 640 5.23 39.53 7.88
CA TYR A 640 4.27 38.46 8.15
C TYR A 640 3.47 38.07 6.91
N LEU A 641 4.17 37.56 5.89
CA LEU A 641 3.57 36.67 4.86
C LEU A 641 4.62 35.62 4.51
N PRO A 642 4.32 34.31 4.76
CA PRO A 642 5.13 33.20 4.31
C PRO A 642 5.03 32.98 2.81
#